data_b3b6f821b5465189be996e81dc9bc8c9
#
_entry.id   b3b6f821b5465189be996e81dc9bc8c9
#
_cell.length_a   1.000
_cell.length_b   1.000
_cell.length_c   1.000
_cell.angle_alpha   90.00
_cell.angle_beta   90.00
_cell.angle_gamma   90.00
#
_symmetry.space_group_name_H-M   'P 1'
#
loop_
_entity.id
_entity.type
_entity.pdbx_description
1 polymer ?
#
loop_
_entity_poly.entity_id
_entity_poly.type
_entity_poly.pdbx_seq_one_letter_code
_entity_poly.pdbx_strand_id
1 'polypeptide(L)'
;MSILDIFLSILTLFGILQIRQIEHFFSEDVMGDSKISKTDISNVSNDRGVAVQMRDIQKDYLAARIAGRDQDSETDPAELLSVIGFLEAFSSEVETALEVATANPHLNMATFLMRNHLEGKTVTSSALVGAAGVPYATARRKLDEMIAAKLVELRPRTKSGKSFSLHPTVELLGKWSQFSDRLSRLVKNELGTPEGPKDQRDYYFGGSYMAGKSIMPPKVLNEPLNLAGGLRILVHGDPTFMAMESLKRQFEQVIGTMINLRAFSIDRLHEEALRNSERKVSRYDIIAVDLPWIGEFAEQGALLPIDSLVDIDRLDPGDFHTAGWQAAHWGGRPYGVPSQTTPELLFYRKDWFAAAGLSPPGTTQEVLHAASVLHDPAHGRYGVAWNAARGTALGHQFMMACADFGQPVLNLEPIAGGFDANIANRDDLMPTIDTPRALEAAEYLKALLEFSPPDILSMSWYERIRPYAAGKIAMAYGYTLLAPYFELDKSSPACGNTGYLPHPAGPKGRPVAPVGGYVLSIPSNLHETRRAAAAEALIAFTSPEAQKLYIQNGSRTAPRYSVGADPDVRRLSTIFEAVDAMSWRDELQFWPRPPIPEISEIIWICGQEMHDMLRGITTPRNALKQAQSRAEGVMRKRKS
;
A
#
# COMPACT_ATOMS: atom_id res chain seq x y z
N MET A 1 2.43 41.94 2.50
CA MET A 1 3.24 40.69 2.44
C MET A 1 2.42 39.65 3.21
N SER A 2 2.06 38.56 2.54
CA SER A 2 1.27 37.49 3.19
C SER A 2 2.16 36.67 4.15
N ILE A 3 1.56 35.94 5.11
CA ILE A 3 2.31 34.98 5.96
C ILE A 3 3.13 34.03 5.08
N LEU A 4 2.63 33.71 3.90
CA LEU A 4 3.32 32.89 2.91
C LEU A 4 4.61 33.55 2.40
N ASP A 5 4.61 34.88 2.19
CA ASP A 5 5.80 35.62 1.75
C ASP A 5 6.85 35.70 2.85
N ILE A 6 6.41 35.86 4.11
CA ILE A 6 7.30 35.82 5.28
C ILE A 6 7.83 34.41 5.50
N PHE A 7 7.00 33.39 5.31
CA PHE A 7 7.38 31.99 5.44
C PHE A 7 8.34 31.54 4.33
N LEU A 8 8.08 31.96 3.09
CA LEU A 8 8.99 31.73 1.94
C LEU A 8 10.30 32.50 2.12
N SER A 9 10.27 33.72 2.66
CA SER A 9 11.48 34.49 2.98
C SER A 9 12.28 33.84 4.10
N ILE A 10 11.63 33.30 5.13
CA ILE A 10 12.27 32.55 6.23
C ILE A 10 12.85 31.22 5.70
N LEU A 11 12.13 30.50 4.86
CA LEU A 11 12.60 29.26 4.23
C LEU A 11 13.77 29.52 3.26
N THR A 12 13.76 30.68 2.59
CA THR A 12 14.87 31.12 1.71
C THR A 12 16.08 31.59 2.54
N LEU A 13 15.86 32.30 3.64
CA LEU A 13 16.90 32.69 4.60
C LEU A 13 17.59 31.50 5.27
N PHE A 14 16.85 30.38 5.45
CA PHE A 14 17.39 29.14 6.01
C PHE A 14 17.85 28.13 4.96
N GLY A 15 17.88 28.48 3.67
CA GLY A 15 18.37 27.62 2.59
C GLY A 15 17.46 26.41 2.30
N ILE A 16 16.18 26.47 2.66
CA ILE A 16 15.24 25.36 2.61
C ILE A 16 14.48 25.27 1.26
N LEU A 17 14.52 26.34 0.43
CA LEU A 17 13.92 26.32 -0.92
C LEU A 17 14.74 27.18 -1.89
N GLN A 18 15.38 26.56 -2.85
CA GLN A 18 15.81 27.20 -4.11
C GLN A 18 14.71 26.99 -5.16
N ILE A 19 13.78 27.94 -5.26
CA ILE A 19 12.66 27.93 -6.23
C ILE A 19 13.15 27.96 -7.69
N ARG A 20 14.37 28.41 -7.97
CA ARG A 20 14.92 28.51 -9.36
C ARG A 20 15.32 27.18 -10.00
N GLN A 21 15.37 26.08 -9.28
CA GLN A 21 15.66 24.78 -9.90
C GLN A 21 14.41 24.05 -10.43
N ILE A 22 13.22 24.52 -10.09
CA ILE A 22 11.97 23.91 -10.57
C ILE A 22 11.56 24.51 -11.92
N GLU A 23 11.84 25.78 -12.19
CA GLU A 23 11.53 26.41 -13.48
C GLU A 23 12.45 25.95 -14.63
N HIS A 24 13.66 25.46 -14.34
CA HIS A 24 14.57 24.95 -15.37
C HIS A 24 14.30 23.49 -15.80
N PHE A 25 13.41 22.80 -15.11
CA PHE A 25 13.00 21.44 -15.47
C PHE A 25 11.79 21.41 -16.42
N PHE A 26 11.20 22.57 -16.71
CA PHE A 26 10.01 22.73 -17.57
C PHE A 26 10.24 23.53 -18.85
N SER A 27 11.48 23.90 -19.19
CA SER A 27 11.77 24.48 -20.50
C SER A 27 12.13 23.38 -21.50
N GLU A 28 11.34 23.34 -22.57
CA GLU A 28 11.54 22.57 -23.78
C GLU A 28 12.97 22.78 -24.28
N ASP A 29 13.77 21.73 -24.27
CA ASP A 29 14.85 21.48 -25.25
C ASP A 29 15.58 20.19 -24.87
N VAL A 30 15.08 19.05 -25.28
CA VAL A 30 15.85 17.87 -25.74
C VAL A 30 14.91 17.01 -26.62
N MET A 31 14.67 17.44 -27.85
CA MET A 31 14.25 16.55 -28.93
C MET A 31 15.36 16.52 -29.95
N GLY A 32 16.25 15.59 -29.78
CA GLY A 32 17.30 15.25 -30.76
C GLY A 32 17.02 13.88 -31.36
N ASP A 33 16.91 13.85 -32.68
CA ASP A 33 16.64 12.72 -33.55
C ASP A 33 17.39 11.43 -33.20
N SER A 34 16.65 10.33 -33.04
CA SER A 34 17.11 8.99 -33.43
C SER A 34 15.93 8.11 -33.88
N LYS A 35 16.01 7.73 -35.17
CA LYS A 35 15.09 6.79 -35.82
C LYS A 35 15.21 5.38 -35.19
N ILE A 36 14.14 4.90 -34.58
CA ILE A 36 13.99 3.49 -34.20
C ILE A 36 12.74 2.92 -34.90
N SER A 37 12.89 1.74 -35.48
CA SER A 37 11.93 1.11 -36.37
C SER A 37 10.68 0.60 -35.65
N LYS A 38 9.55 0.55 -36.37
CA LYS A 38 8.19 0.30 -35.88
C LYS A 38 7.89 -1.13 -35.39
N THR A 39 8.85 -2.02 -35.25
CA THR A 39 8.59 -3.44 -34.97
C THR A 39 8.87 -3.89 -33.52
N ASP A 40 9.45 -3.04 -32.67
CA ASP A 40 9.79 -3.43 -31.29
C ASP A 40 8.87 -2.82 -30.20
N ILE A 41 7.73 -2.23 -30.59
CA ILE A 41 6.92 -1.40 -29.70
C ILE A 41 5.83 -2.19 -28.92
N SER A 42 5.53 -3.42 -29.31
CA SER A 42 4.38 -4.14 -28.72
C SER A 42 4.63 -4.77 -27.33
N ASN A 43 5.87 -4.98 -26.93
CA ASN A 43 6.18 -5.63 -25.63
C ASN A 43 6.68 -4.66 -24.53
N VAL A 44 6.84 -3.37 -24.84
CA VAL A 44 7.35 -2.36 -23.89
C VAL A 44 6.23 -1.51 -23.30
N SER A 45 5.00 -1.60 -23.84
CA SER A 45 3.91 -0.69 -23.49
C SER A 45 3.33 -0.90 -22.08
N ASN A 46 3.32 -2.14 -21.55
CA ASN A 46 2.71 -2.41 -20.25
C ASN A 46 3.58 -1.98 -19.06
N ASP A 47 4.91 -2.09 -19.16
CA ASP A 47 5.81 -1.66 -18.08
C ASP A 47 5.91 -0.14 -17.94
N ARG A 48 5.85 0.55 -19.07
CA ARG A 48 5.76 2.02 -19.04
C ARG A 48 4.43 2.50 -18.49
N GLY A 49 3.34 1.77 -18.73
CA GLY A 49 2.02 2.09 -18.19
C GLY A 49 2.00 2.07 -16.66
N VAL A 50 2.53 1.03 -16.03
CA VAL A 50 2.56 0.92 -14.56
C VAL A 50 3.54 1.93 -13.93
N ALA A 51 4.72 2.12 -14.52
CA ALA A 51 5.71 3.09 -14.03
C ALA A 51 5.24 4.55 -14.22
N VAL A 52 4.52 4.85 -15.32
CA VAL A 52 3.89 6.15 -15.55
C VAL A 52 2.72 6.34 -14.58
N GLN A 53 1.90 5.33 -14.37
CA GLN A 53 0.78 5.34 -13.45
C GLN A 53 1.22 5.56 -12.00
N MET A 54 2.34 4.97 -11.57
CA MET A 54 2.94 5.19 -10.26
C MET A 54 3.54 6.60 -10.11
N ARG A 55 4.17 7.13 -11.17
CA ARG A 55 4.64 8.53 -11.18
C ARG A 55 3.49 9.52 -11.12
N ASP A 56 2.35 9.20 -11.74
CA ASP A 56 1.16 10.03 -11.69
C ASP A 56 0.51 9.97 -10.30
N ILE A 57 0.43 8.81 -9.66
CA ILE A 57 -0.02 8.69 -8.26
C ILE A 57 0.89 9.48 -7.32
N GLN A 58 2.21 9.43 -7.50
CA GLN A 58 3.15 10.24 -6.72
C GLN A 58 3.03 11.73 -7.00
N LYS A 59 2.81 12.13 -8.26
CA LYS A 59 2.58 13.53 -8.64
C LYS A 59 1.25 14.03 -8.10
N ASP A 60 0.19 13.25 -8.20
CA ASP A 60 -1.13 13.60 -7.69
C ASP A 60 -1.13 13.66 -6.15
N TYR A 61 -0.43 12.74 -5.50
CA TYR A 61 -0.17 12.78 -4.05
C TYR A 61 0.61 14.03 -3.64
N LEU A 62 1.65 14.40 -4.40
CA LEU A 62 2.45 15.60 -4.15
C LEU A 62 1.66 16.87 -4.49
N ALA A 63 0.89 16.89 -5.59
CA ALA A 63 0.05 17.99 -6.02
C ALA A 63 -1.13 18.24 -5.06
N ALA A 64 -1.81 17.18 -4.60
CA ALA A 64 -2.86 17.27 -3.58
C ALA A 64 -2.31 17.84 -2.26
N ARG A 65 -1.06 17.53 -1.95
CA ARG A 65 -0.34 18.04 -0.79
C ARG A 65 0.08 19.50 -0.92
N ILE A 66 0.29 20.01 -2.15
CA ILE A 66 0.62 21.40 -2.47
C ILE A 66 -0.65 22.25 -2.60
N ALA A 67 -1.71 21.71 -3.23
CA ALA A 67 -2.98 22.41 -3.49
C ALA A 67 -3.85 22.68 -2.24
N GLY A 68 -3.59 21.98 -1.12
CA GLY A 68 -4.29 22.23 0.16
C GLY A 68 -3.85 23.52 0.88
N ARG A 69 -3.16 24.44 0.19
CA ARG A 69 -2.55 25.64 0.78
C ARG A 69 -3.22 26.98 0.44
N ASP A 70 -4.25 27.02 -0.35
CA ASP A 70 -4.90 28.29 -0.70
C ASP A 70 -6.37 28.30 -0.29
N GLN A 71 -6.69 29.10 0.74
CA GLN A 71 -7.68 30.16 0.72
C GLN A 71 -7.76 30.89 2.07
N ASP A 72 -7.50 32.20 1.97
CA ASP A 72 -7.96 33.31 2.81
C ASP A 72 -7.78 33.25 4.35
N SER A 73 -6.75 33.95 4.87
CA SER A 73 -6.89 34.69 6.12
C SER A 73 -6.02 35.95 6.13
N GLU A 74 -6.65 37.09 6.39
CA GLU A 74 -5.97 38.30 6.85
C GLU A 74 -5.18 37.98 8.11
N THR A 75 -3.92 38.41 8.17
CA THR A 75 -2.95 38.04 9.20
C THR A 75 -3.32 38.73 10.52
N ASP A 76 -3.81 38.00 11.49
CA ASP A 76 -4.06 38.45 12.85
C ASP A 76 -2.70 38.72 13.55
N PRO A 77 -2.49 39.90 14.20
CA PRO A 77 -1.32 40.17 15.02
C PRO A 77 -1.02 39.12 16.11
N ALA A 78 -2.03 38.43 16.62
CA ALA A 78 -1.88 37.31 17.55
C ALA A 78 -1.19 36.10 16.92
N GLU A 79 -1.47 35.85 15.67
CA GLU A 79 -0.83 34.75 14.91
C GLU A 79 0.66 35.03 14.64
N LEU A 80 1.02 36.30 14.37
CA LEU A 80 2.41 36.71 14.24
C LEU A 80 3.20 36.57 15.57
N LEU A 81 2.58 36.87 16.69
CA LEU A 81 3.19 36.69 18.03
C LEU A 81 3.38 35.18 18.32
N SER A 82 2.42 34.34 17.96
CA SER A 82 2.54 32.87 18.09
C SER A 82 3.69 32.30 17.24
N VAL A 83 3.89 32.82 16.00
CA VAL A 83 5.03 32.43 15.16
C VAL A 83 6.36 32.85 15.79
N ILE A 84 6.45 34.05 16.38
CA ILE A 84 7.65 34.53 17.07
C ILE A 84 7.95 33.65 18.29
N GLY A 85 6.96 33.36 19.12
CA GLY A 85 7.10 32.49 20.30
C GLY A 85 7.55 31.07 19.90
N PHE A 86 6.99 30.54 18.81
CA PHE A 86 7.43 29.25 18.22
C PHE A 86 8.90 29.28 17.82
N LEU A 87 9.36 30.32 17.10
CA LEU A 87 10.74 30.41 16.62
C LEU A 87 11.73 30.56 17.81
N GLU A 88 11.37 31.28 18.85
CA GLU A 88 12.18 31.39 20.08
C GLU A 88 12.28 30.05 20.80
N ALA A 89 11.15 29.36 21.01
CA ALA A 89 11.11 28.05 21.62
C ALA A 89 11.83 26.98 20.74
N PHE A 90 11.68 27.09 19.42
CA PHE A 90 12.38 26.22 18.45
C PHE A 90 13.90 26.36 18.57
N SER A 91 14.44 27.59 18.64
CA SER A 91 15.88 27.81 18.81
C SER A 91 16.42 27.20 20.10
N SER A 92 15.69 27.36 21.20
CA SER A 92 16.04 26.75 22.49
C SER A 92 16.01 25.22 22.46
N GLU A 93 15.02 24.62 21.81
CA GLU A 93 14.93 23.15 21.63
C GLU A 93 16.05 22.60 20.75
N VAL A 94 16.45 23.35 19.71
CA VAL A 94 17.58 22.98 18.85
C VAL A 94 18.88 22.94 19.66
N GLU A 95 19.15 23.98 20.46
CA GLU A 95 20.35 24.04 21.31
C GLU A 95 20.36 22.89 22.32
N THR A 96 19.23 22.59 22.91
CA THR A 96 19.06 21.47 23.86
C THR A 96 19.24 20.12 23.18
N ALA A 97 18.62 19.93 22.00
CA ALA A 97 18.63 18.65 21.30
C ALA A 97 20.01 18.28 20.73
N LEU A 98 20.76 19.27 20.27
CA LEU A 98 22.08 19.05 19.69
C LEU A 98 23.24 19.25 20.70
N GLU A 99 22.93 19.68 21.92
CA GLU A 99 23.92 19.93 22.99
C GLU A 99 25.04 20.91 22.57
N VAL A 100 24.67 21.99 21.83
CA VAL A 100 25.62 22.99 21.31
C VAL A 100 25.26 24.38 21.78
N ALA A 101 26.30 25.18 22.03
CA ALA A 101 26.14 26.54 22.62
C ALA A 101 25.61 27.59 21.60
N THR A 102 25.72 27.32 20.28
CA THR A 102 25.19 28.18 19.20
C THR A 102 24.62 27.31 18.11
N ALA A 103 23.34 27.45 17.82
CA ALA A 103 22.57 26.51 17.01
C ALA A 103 22.80 26.62 15.49
N ASN A 104 23.15 27.81 14.95
CA ASN A 104 23.03 28.02 13.49
C ASN A 104 23.84 27.07 12.60
N PRO A 105 25.18 26.96 12.66
CA PRO A 105 25.91 26.07 11.74
C PRO A 105 25.64 24.59 12.01
N HIS A 106 25.50 24.18 13.25
CA HIS A 106 25.21 22.80 13.61
C HIS A 106 23.77 22.41 13.20
N LEU A 107 22.81 23.31 13.41
CA LEU A 107 21.43 23.10 12.96
C LEU A 107 21.37 22.95 11.45
N ASN A 108 21.98 23.86 10.71
CA ASN A 108 21.99 23.82 9.25
C ASN A 108 22.60 22.50 8.72
N MET A 109 23.74 22.09 9.30
CA MET A 109 24.37 20.82 8.96
C MET A 109 23.50 19.62 9.34
N ALA A 110 22.95 19.59 10.55
CA ALA A 110 22.09 18.51 11.00
C ALA A 110 20.83 18.40 10.14
N THR A 111 20.15 19.52 9.88
CA THR A 111 18.96 19.56 9.00
C THR A 111 19.28 19.11 7.58
N PHE A 112 20.41 19.59 7.01
CA PHE A 112 20.85 19.18 5.67
C PHE A 112 21.17 17.68 5.64
N LEU A 113 21.91 17.18 6.62
CA LEU A 113 22.26 15.77 6.72
C LEU A 113 21.03 14.88 6.88
N MET A 114 20.12 15.24 7.79
CA MET A 114 18.89 14.50 8.04
C MET A 114 17.96 14.50 6.83
N ARG A 115 17.79 15.66 6.15
CA ARG A 115 17.00 15.74 4.93
C ARG A 115 17.52 14.79 3.85
N ASN A 116 18.83 14.91 3.53
CA ASN A 116 19.43 14.08 2.50
C ASN A 116 19.41 12.60 2.88
N HIS A 117 19.54 12.29 4.16
CA HIS A 117 19.42 10.95 4.69
C HIS A 117 18.01 10.39 4.46
N LEU A 118 16.96 11.16 4.80
CA LEU A 118 15.55 10.78 4.59
C LEU A 118 15.17 10.67 3.10
N GLU A 119 15.77 11.52 2.24
CA GLU A 119 15.59 11.48 0.79
C GLU A 119 16.46 10.40 0.10
N GLY A 120 17.31 9.70 0.85
CA GLY A 120 18.20 8.68 0.30
C GLY A 120 19.37 9.21 -0.51
N LYS A 121 19.73 10.49 -0.36
CA LYS A 121 20.82 11.13 -1.07
C LYS A 121 22.14 10.98 -0.30
N THR A 122 23.23 10.80 -1.04
CA THR A 122 24.57 10.70 -0.46
C THR A 122 25.12 12.09 -0.13
N VAL A 123 25.57 12.31 1.11
CA VAL A 123 26.18 13.57 1.54
C VAL A 123 27.70 13.46 1.52
N THR A 124 28.36 14.44 0.90
CA THR A 124 29.83 14.58 0.93
C THR A 124 30.26 15.59 1.99
N SER A 125 31.52 15.53 2.42
CA SER A 125 32.07 16.52 3.38
C SER A 125 31.95 17.96 2.87
N SER A 126 32.22 18.18 1.57
CA SER A 126 32.10 19.50 0.96
C SER A 126 30.65 20.00 0.91
N ALA A 127 29.68 19.12 0.61
CA ALA A 127 28.28 19.48 0.58
C ALA A 127 27.76 19.83 1.99
N LEU A 128 28.16 19.05 3.01
CA LEU A 128 27.74 19.30 4.40
C LEU A 128 28.37 20.59 4.96
N VAL A 129 29.66 20.83 4.67
CA VAL A 129 30.35 22.08 5.04
C VAL A 129 29.71 23.27 4.33
N GLY A 130 29.35 23.16 3.06
CA GLY A 130 28.64 24.19 2.31
C GLY A 130 27.26 24.54 2.88
N ALA A 131 26.58 23.56 3.48
CA ALA A 131 25.27 23.75 4.09
C ALA A 131 25.30 24.50 5.43
N ALA A 132 26.48 24.65 6.05
CA ALA A 132 26.62 25.28 7.38
C ALA A 132 26.26 26.77 7.43
N GLY A 133 26.30 27.48 6.28
CA GLY A 133 26.00 28.92 6.24
C GLY A 133 27.08 29.83 6.85
N VAL A 134 28.28 29.32 7.11
CA VAL A 134 29.42 30.04 7.69
C VAL A 134 30.69 29.78 6.85
N PRO A 135 31.76 30.61 6.99
CA PRO A 135 33.00 30.41 6.26
C PRO A 135 33.57 29.00 6.40
N TYR A 136 34.16 28.46 5.33
CA TYR A 136 34.61 27.08 5.21
C TYR A 136 35.42 26.56 6.42
N ALA A 137 36.40 27.35 6.89
CA ALA A 137 37.23 26.94 8.04
C ALA A 137 36.40 26.76 9.32
N THR A 138 35.44 27.65 9.55
CA THR A 138 34.51 27.55 10.68
C THR A 138 33.57 26.36 10.52
N ALA A 139 32.99 26.20 9.32
CA ALA A 139 32.11 25.09 9.01
C ALA A 139 32.84 23.74 9.16
N ARG A 140 34.07 23.65 8.69
CA ARG A 140 34.88 22.43 8.82
C ARG A 140 35.11 22.06 10.28
N ARG A 141 35.48 23.04 11.12
CA ARG A 141 35.64 22.82 12.55
C ARG A 141 34.34 22.33 13.20
N LYS A 142 33.19 22.92 12.81
CA LYS A 142 31.89 22.49 13.32
C LYS A 142 31.51 21.07 12.89
N LEU A 143 31.87 20.66 11.69
CA LEU A 143 31.73 19.26 11.25
C LEU A 143 32.61 18.33 12.08
N ASP A 144 33.87 18.72 12.34
CA ASP A 144 34.76 17.90 13.17
C ASP A 144 34.24 17.79 14.62
N GLU A 145 33.63 18.85 15.16
CA GLU A 145 32.91 18.81 16.45
C GLU A 145 31.75 17.80 16.44
N MET A 146 30.94 17.78 15.39
CA MET A 146 29.82 16.82 15.24
C MET A 146 30.31 15.38 15.12
N ILE A 147 31.43 15.16 14.45
CA ILE A 147 32.06 13.82 14.35
C ILE A 147 32.60 13.39 15.72
N ALA A 148 33.29 14.28 16.44
CA ALA A 148 33.80 14.02 17.78
C ALA A 148 32.70 13.74 18.79
N ALA A 149 31.55 14.43 18.67
CA ALA A 149 30.35 14.21 19.45
C ALA A 149 29.54 12.97 19.01
N LYS A 150 30.05 12.18 18.08
CA LYS A 150 29.40 10.97 17.53
C LYS A 150 28.02 11.23 16.91
N LEU A 151 27.75 12.44 16.42
CA LEU A 151 26.51 12.78 15.72
C LEU A 151 26.59 12.42 14.23
N VAL A 152 27.81 12.45 13.64
CA VAL A 152 28.07 12.18 12.24
C VAL A 152 29.17 11.12 12.10
N GLU A 153 28.96 10.17 11.22
CA GLU A 153 29.95 9.15 10.89
C GLU A 153 30.34 9.17 9.41
N LEU A 154 31.59 8.74 9.13
CA LEU A 154 32.12 8.61 7.78
C LEU A 154 32.04 7.15 7.35
N ARG A 155 31.47 6.91 6.16
CA ARG A 155 31.46 5.58 5.54
C ARG A 155 32.23 5.58 4.22
N PRO A 156 33.09 4.58 3.96
CA PRO A 156 33.82 4.48 2.70
C PRO A 156 32.85 4.33 1.51
N ARG A 157 33.04 5.10 0.43
CA ARG A 157 32.27 4.98 -0.82
C ARG A 157 32.86 3.98 -1.80
N THR A 158 34.15 3.68 -1.66
CA THR A 158 34.89 2.80 -2.56
C THR A 158 35.72 1.79 -1.75
N LYS A 159 36.00 0.63 -2.35
CA LYS A 159 36.89 -0.38 -1.75
C LYS A 159 38.28 0.14 -1.42
N SER A 160 38.74 1.19 -2.10
CA SER A 160 40.05 1.83 -1.86
C SER A 160 40.08 2.77 -0.65
N GLY A 161 38.93 3.05 -0.01
CA GLY A 161 38.84 3.93 1.16
C GLY A 161 39.22 5.40 0.93
N LYS A 162 39.40 5.83 -0.32
CA LYS A 162 39.82 7.21 -0.65
C LYS A 162 38.68 8.23 -0.73
N SER A 163 37.41 7.76 -0.73
CA SER A 163 36.21 8.59 -0.80
C SER A 163 35.25 8.18 0.28
N PHE A 164 34.71 9.16 1.01
CA PHE A 164 33.79 8.94 2.14
C PHE A 164 32.46 9.67 1.88
N SER A 165 31.38 9.10 2.41
CA SER A 165 30.10 9.75 2.61
C SER A 165 29.84 9.97 4.09
N LEU A 166 29.09 11.03 4.39
CA LEU A 166 28.70 11.37 5.76
C LEU A 166 27.27 10.87 6.02
N HIS A 167 27.09 10.29 7.20
CA HIS A 167 25.82 9.71 7.64
C HIS A 167 25.52 10.13 9.07
N PRO A 168 24.23 10.32 9.43
CA PRO A 168 23.85 10.49 10.82
C PRO A 168 24.12 9.17 11.58
N THR A 169 24.59 9.28 12.80
CA THR A 169 24.72 8.14 13.70
C THR A 169 23.37 7.78 14.34
N VAL A 170 23.29 6.60 14.98
CA VAL A 170 22.12 6.21 15.78
C VAL A 170 21.84 7.25 16.89
N GLU A 171 22.87 7.84 17.46
CA GLU A 171 22.75 8.89 18.47
C GLU A 171 22.07 10.16 17.91
N LEU A 172 22.51 10.64 16.75
CA LEU A 172 21.87 11.78 16.09
C LEU A 172 20.42 11.47 15.72
N LEU A 173 20.15 10.28 15.22
CA LEU A 173 18.79 9.83 14.86
C LEU A 173 17.87 9.83 16.09
N GLY A 174 18.33 9.31 17.22
CA GLY A 174 17.58 9.33 18.48
C GLY A 174 17.32 10.73 19.02
N LYS A 175 18.35 11.60 19.04
CA LYS A 175 18.21 13.01 19.42
C LYS A 175 17.25 13.76 18.50
N TRP A 176 17.31 13.49 17.20
CA TRP A 176 16.42 14.11 16.21
C TRP A 176 14.98 13.67 16.38
N SER A 177 14.74 12.40 16.71
CA SER A 177 13.40 11.91 17.02
C SER A 177 12.79 12.62 18.23
N GLN A 178 13.54 12.69 19.36
CA GLN A 178 13.09 13.39 20.56
C GLN A 178 12.86 14.89 20.31
N PHE A 179 13.73 15.50 19.51
CA PHE A 179 13.58 16.89 19.10
C PHE A 179 12.30 17.08 18.28
N SER A 180 12.03 16.21 17.31
CA SER A 180 10.82 16.26 16.48
C SER A 180 9.54 16.14 17.31
N ASP A 181 9.52 15.26 18.31
CA ASP A 181 8.38 15.10 19.22
C ASP A 181 8.15 16.35 20.10
N ARG A 182 9.22 16.94 20.60
CA ARG A 182 9.14 18.19 21.38
C ARG A 182 8.71 19.35 20.51
N LEU A 183 9.27 19.46 19.30
CA LEU A 183 8.91 20.49 18.33
C LEU A 183 7.43 20.40 17.94
N SER A 184 6.92 19.21 17.66
CA SER A 184 5.50 19.00 17.35
C SER A 184 4.58 19.45 18.48
N ARG A 185 4.98 19.18 19.74
CA ARG A 185 4.25 19.66 20.91
C ARG A 185 4.31 21.19 21.06
N LEU A 186 5.46 21.81 20.82
CA LEU A 186 5.60 23.26 20.83
C LEU A 186 4.75 23.92 19.75
N VAL A 187 4.83 23.43 18.51
CA VAL A 187 4.00 23.92 17.40
C VAL A 187 2.51 23.79 17.73
N LYS A 188 2.10 22.64 18.29
CA LYS A 188 0.72 22.42 18.71
C LYS A 188 0.27 23.42 19.79
N ASN A 189 1.14 23.75 20.72
CA ASN A 189 0.81 24.63 21.82
C ASN A 189 0.81 26.13 21.43
N GLU A 190 1.76 26.53 20.57
CA GLU A 190 2.00 27.95 20.24
C GLU A 190 1.25 28.42 18.99
N LEU A 191 1.07 27.52 18.01
CA LEU A 191 0.46 27.82 16.70
C LEU A 191 -0.90 27.15 16.48
N GLY A 192 -1.38 26.35 17.44
CA GLY A 192 -2.68 25.68 17.37
C GLY A 192 -3.83 26.69 17.42
N THR A 193 -4.85 26.54 16.56
CA THR A 193 -6.03 27.40 16.58
C THR A 193 -6.85 27.19 17.86
N PRO A 194 -7.44 28.24 18.44
CA PRO A 194 -8.18 28.18 19.71
C PRO A 194 -9.50 27.42 19.69
N GLU A 195 -10.03 27.07 18.51
CA GLU A 195 -11.38 26.54 18.34
C GLU A 195 -11.39 25.06 17.98
N GLY A 196 -11.77 24.22 18.93
CA GLY A 196 -12.04 22.77 18.78
C GLY A 196 -11.77 22.03 20.09
N PRO A 197 -12.31 20.81 20.29
CA PRO A 197 -11.99 19.99 21.45
C PRO A 197 -10.47 19.77 21.53
N LYS A 198 -9.88 20.01 22.69
CA LYS A 198 -8.41 19.96 22.89
C LYS A 198 -7.74 18.64 22.49
N ASP A 199 -8.52 17.57 22.33
CA ASP A 199 -8.05 16.22 22.04
C ASP A 199 -8.03 15.84 20.55
N GLN A 200 -8.49 16.72 19.62
CA GLN A 200 -8.64 16.40 18.19
C GLN A 200 -7.85 17.31 17.25
N ARG A 201 -6.88 18.07 17.75
CA ARG A 201 -6.11 18.98 16.89
C ARG A 201 -4.85 18.32 16.36
N ASP A 202 -4.97 17.68 15.19
CA ASP A 202 -3.81 17.40 14.36
C ASP A 202 -3.41 18.70 13.64
N TYR A 203 -2.40 19.37 14.17
CA TYR A 203 -1.82 20.53 13.51
C TYR A 203 -0.86 20.06 12.41
N TYR A 204 -1.28 20.16 11.15
CA TYR A 204 -0.44 19.90 9.99
C TYR A 204 0.47 21.09 9.72
N PHE A 205 1.52 21.23 10.49
CA PHE A 205 2.65 22.06 10.11
C PHE A 205 3.52 21.26 9.14
N GLY A 206 4.12 21.90 8.10
CA GLY A 206 4.94 21.21 7.11
C GLY A 206 6.11 20.37 7.66
N GLY A 207 6.31 20.40 8.98
CA GLY A 207 7.24 19.56 9.75
C GLY A 207 6.65 18.24 10.29
N SER A 208 5.34 18.02 10.21
CA SER A 208 4.73 16.74 10.64
C SER A 208 5.25 15.55 9.83
N TYR A 209 5.81 15.83 8.65
CA TYR A 209 6.56 14.90 7.85
C TYR A 209 7.79 14.33 8.60
N MET A 210 8.36 15.05 9.54
CA MET A 210 9.53 14.60 10.29
C MET A 210 9.16 13.90 11.61
N ALA A 211 8.13 14.37 12.32
CA ALA A 211 7.72 13.79 13.60
C ALA A 211 7.10 12.39 13.49
N GLY A 212 6.38 12.12 12.37
CA GLY A 212 5.79 10.80 12.12
C GLY A 212 6.72 9.78 11.45
N LYS A 213 7.95 10.17 11.10
CA LYS A 213 8.84 9.36 10.26
C LYS A 213 10.22 9.05 10.84
N SER A 214 10.56 9.52 12.02
CA SER A 214 11.69 8.92 12.71
C SER A 214 11.22 7.59 13.29
N ILE A 215 11.49 6.52 12.55
CA ILE A 215 11.34 5.18 13.06
C ILE A 215 12.33 5.05 14.21
N MET A 216 11.82 4.97 15.44
CA MET A 216 12.55 4.23 16.45
C MET A 216 12.74 2.83 15.87
N PRO A 217 13.99 2.33 15.75
CA PRO A 217 14.20 0.98 15.27
C PRO A 217 13.27 0.06 16.04
N PRO A 218 12.44 -0.75 15.37
CA PRO A 218 11.70 -1.76 16.09
C PRO A 218 12.72 -2.54 16.94
N LYS A 219 12.43 -2.78 18.20
CA LYS A 219 13.28 -3.59 19.10
C LYS A 219 13.49 -5.03 18.59
N VAL A 220 13.03 -5.31 17.38
CA VAL A 220 12.95 -6.60 16.72
C VAL A 220 14.31 -7.12 16.28
N LEU A 221 15.27 -6.24 15.95
CA LEU A 221 16.61 -6.67 15.54
C LEU A 221 17.62 -6.28 16.61
N ASN A 222 18.15 -7.27 17.31
CA ASN A 222 19.22 -7.07 18.27
C ASN A 222 20.57 -6.75 17.59
N GLU A 223 20.74 -7.16 16.33
CA GLU A 223 21.96 -6.96 15.55
C GLU A 223 21.63 -6.63 14.08
N PRO A 224 22.45 -5.79 13.40
CA PRO A 224 22.29 -5.52 11.98
C PRO A 224 22.43 -6.78 11.12
N LEU A 225 21.60 -6.90 10.09
CA LEU A 225 21.72 -7.99 9.11
C LEU A 225 22.95 -7.76 8.23
N ASN A 226 23.93 -8.62 8.32
CA ASN A 226 25.14 -8.54 7.49
C ASN A 226 24.95 -9.34 6.20
N LEU A 227 24.27 -8.75 5.19
CA LEU A 227 23.99 -9.37 3.90
C LEU A 227 24.87 -8.79 2.79
N ALA A 228 25.81 -9.59 2.30
CA ALA A 228 26.61 -9.22 1.13
C ALA A 228 25.71 -8.94 -0.07
N GLY A 229 25.82 -7.73 -0.66
CA GLY A 229 25.00 -7.28 -1.79
C GLY A 229 23.59 -6.81 -1.41
N GLY A 230 23.29 -6.69 -0.13
CA GLY A 230 22.00 -6.19 0.38
C GLY A 230 20.88 -7.24 0.36
N LEU A 231 19.71 -6.83 0.85
CA LEU A 231 18.47 -7.59 0.86
C LEU A 231 17.71 -7.36 -0.46
N ARG A 232 17.27 -8.42 -1.11
CA ARG A 232 16.62 -8.38 -2.44
C ARG A 232 15.17 -8.80 -2.27
N ILE A 233 14.24 -7.89 -2.59
CA ILE A 233 12.81 -8.08 -2.38
C ILE A 233 12.07 -7.92 -3.71
N LEU A 234 11.16 -8.85 -4.00
CA LEU A 234 10.25 -8.79 -5.13
C LEU A 234 8.83 -8.60 -4.62
N VAL A 235 8.14 -7.54 -5.10
CA VAL A 235 6.81 -7.17 -4.62
C VAL A 235 5.86 -6.77 -5.75
N HIS A 236 4.58 -6.66 -5.42
CA HIS A 236 3.57 -6.04 -6.28
C HIS A 236 3.68 -4.51 -6.23
N GLY A 237 3.35 -3.86 -7.34
CA GLY A 237 3.34 -2.40 -7.45
C GLY A 237 2.04 -1.79 -6.94
N ASP A 238 1.76 -1.84 -5.65
CA ASP A 238 0.58 -1.29 -5.01
C ASP A 238 0.92 -0.24 -3.91
N PRO A 239 -0.06 0.50 -3.38
CA PRO A 239 0.20 1.56 -2.41
C PRO A 239 0.96 1.12 -1.16
N THR A 240 0.76 -0.12 -0.66
CA THR A 240 1.46 -0.61 0.54
C THR A 240 2.95 -0.85 0.27
N PHE A 241 3.28 -1.56 -0.81
CA PHE A 241 4.67 -1.80 -1.17
C PHE A 241 5.36 -0.52 -1.67
N MET A 242 4.61 0.43 -2.23
CA MET A 242 5.14 1.76 -2.55
C MET A 242 5.42 2.58 -1.29
N ALA A 243 4.62 2.43 -0.23
CA ALA A 243 4.93 3.00 1.08
C ALA A 243 6.21 2.35 1.66
N MET A 244 6.38 1.04 1.53
CA MET A 244 7.63 0.34 1.89
C MET A 244 8.84 0.90 1.13
N GLU A 245 8.73 1.09 -0.19
CA GLU A 245 9.81 1.71 -1.00
C GLU A 245 10.13 3.14 -0.55
N SER A 246 9.11 3.94 -0.22
CA SER A 246 9.31 5.31 0.26
C SER A 246 10.03 5.36 1.62
N LEU A 247 9.86 4.32 2.44
CA LEU A 247 10.48 4.14 3.76
C LEU A 247 11.79 3.35 3.71
N LYS A 248 12.21 2.92 2.53
CA LYS A 248 13.35 2.04 2.30
C LYS A 248 14.59 2.44 3.09
N ARG A 249 14.96 3.73 3.07
CA ARG A 249 16.16 4.20 3.76
C ARG A 249 16.09 4.05 5.27
N GLN A 250 14.91 4.19 5.84
CA GLN A 250 14.69 4.00 7.26
C GLN A 250 14.83 2.50 7.61
N PHE A 251 14.24 1.63 6.78
CA PHE A 251 14.42 0.20 6.95
C PHE A 251 15.88 -0.24 6.76
N GLU A 252 16.60 0.31 5.79
CA GLU A 252 18.04 0.03 5.60
C GLU A 252 18.88 0.34 6.84
N GLN A 253 18.48 1.35 7.62
CA GLN A 253 19.15 1.67 8.89
C GLN A 253 18.80 0.70 10.01
N VAL A 254 17.50 0.36 10.12
CA VAL A 254 17.02 -0.59 11.11
C VAL A 254 17.64 -1.96 10.91
N ILE A 255 17.65 -2.47 9.68
CA ILE A 255 18.14 -3.80 9.37
C ILE A 255 19.65 -3.84 9.10
N GLY A 256 20.31 -2.69 8.97
CA GLY A 256 21.76 -2.58 8.79
C GLY A 256 22.29 -3.01 7.43
N THR A 257 21.43 -3.12 6.40
CA THR A 257 21.82 -3.51 5.05
C THR A 257 21.01 -2.75 3.99
N MET A 258 21.55 -2.64 2.77
CA MET A 258 20.82 -2.05 1.64
C MET A 258 19.64 -2.93 1.24
N ILE A 259 18.55 -2.31 0.77
CA ILE A 259 17.37 -2.97 0.23
C ILE A 259 17.31 -2.75 -1.28
N ASN A 260 17.20 -3.83 -2.04
CA ASN A 260 16.93 -3.83 -3.47
C ASN A 260 15.50 -4.31 -3.70
N LEU A 261 14.55 -3.39 -3.73
CA LEU A 261 13.14 -3.68 -3.95
C LEU A 261 12.80 -3.60 -5.44
N ARG A 262 12.11 -4.61 -5.95
CA ARG A 262 11.55 -4.65 -7.30
C ARG A 262 10.05 -4.80 -7.23
N ALA A 263 9.32 -3.88 -7.86
CA ALA A 263 7.87 -3.91 -7.95
C ALA A 263 7.41 -4.21 -9.37
N PHE A 264 6.47 -5.14 -9.53
CA PHE A 264 5.89 -5.54 -10.81
C PHE A 264 4.35 -5.49 -10.76
N SER A 265 3.71 -5.52 -11.93
CA SER A 265 2.28 -5.82 -12.03
C SER A 265 2.00 -7.24 -11.56
N ILE A 266 0.75 -7.55 -11.21
CA ILE A 266 0.37 -8.85 -10.64
C ILE A 266 0.79 -10.03 -11.54
N ASP A 267 0.53 -9.95 -12.85
CA ASP A 267 0.85 -11.02 -13.79
C ASP A 267 2.37 -11.22 -13.91
N ARG A 268 3.14 -10.12 -14.01
CA ARG A 268 4.60 -10.18 -14.05
C ARG A 268 5.23 -10.63 -12.75
N LEU A 269 4.63 -10.30 -11.62
CA LEU A 269 5.07 -10.78 -10.31
C LEU A 269 4.96 -12.31 -10.25
N HIS A 270 3.81 -12.84 -10.64
CA HIS A 270 3.58 -14.29 -10.69
C HIS A 270 4.59 -15.00 -11.61
N GLU A 271 4.73 -14.54 -12.85
CA GLU A 271 5.71 -15.08 -13.81
C GLU A 271 7.15 -15.02 -13.30
N GLU A 272 7.57 -13.89 -12.71
CA GLU A 272 8.95 -13.74 -12.22
C GLU A 272 9.19 -14.60 -10.98
N ALA A 273 8.19 -14.78 -10.11
CA ALA A 273 8.28 -15.65 -8.94
C ALA A 273 8.40 -17.13 -9.37
N LEU A 274 7.63 -17.57 -10.38
CA LEU A 274 7.76 -18.92 -10.98
C LEU A 274 9.13 -19.09 -11.63
N ARG A 275 9.56 -18.18 -12.49
CA ARG A 275 10.91 -18.23 -13.10
C ARG A 275 12.03 -18.24 -12.04
N ASN A 276 11.80 -17.57 -10.91
CA ASN A 276 12.76 -17.57 -9.82
C ASN A 276 12.85 -18.94 -9.14
N SER A 277 11.75 -19.66 -8.98
CA SER A 277 11.73 -21.01 -8.38
C SER A 277 12.49 -22.04 -9.22
N GLU A 278 12.51 -21.90 -10.55
CA GLU A 278 13.24 -22.76 -11.49
C GLU A 278 14.77 -22.54 -11.45
N ARG A 279 15.27 -21.48 -10.82
CA ARG A 279 16.69 -21.18 -10.75
C ARG A 279 17.39 -22.10 -9.75
N LYS A 280 18.65 -22.35 -9.99
CA LYS A 280 19.51 -23.07 -9.02
C LYS A 280 19.64 -22.32 -7.69
N VAL A 281 19.66 -20.98 -7.74
CA VAL A 281 19.74 -20.09 -6.56
C VAL A 281 18.84 -18.89 -6.81
N SER A 282 18.03 -18.55 -5.82
CA SER A 282 17.11 -17.41 -5.87
C SER A 282 17.81 -16.08 -6.11
N ARG A 283 17.21 -15.24 -6.94
CA ARG A 283 17.57 -13.83 -7.10
C ARG A 283 17.04 -12.95 -5.98
N TYR A 284 16.03 -13.42 -5.27
CA TYR A 284 15.32 -12.67 -4.23
C TYR A 284 15.45 -13.39 -2.89
N ASP A 285 15.54 -12.62 -1.83
CA ASP A 285 15.57 -13.13 -0.45
C ASP A 285 14.14 -13.24 0.09
N ILE A 286 13.29 -12.27 -0.29
CA ILE A 286 11.87 -12.21 0.06
C ILE A 286 11.08 -11.94 -1.22
N ILE A 287 9.95 -12.62 -1.36
CA ILE A 287 8.97 -12.37 -2.43
C ILE A 287 7.58 -12.16 -1.86
N ALA A 288 6.83 -11.22 -2.44
CA ALA A 288 5.40 -11.10 -2.18
C ALA A 288 4.64 -12.13 -3.00
N VAL A 289 3.77 -12.88 -2.34
CA VAL A 289 2.92 -13.91 -2.93
C VAL A 289 1.46 -13.54 -2.68
N ASP A 290 0.64 -13.49 -3.73
CA ASP A 290 -0.81 -13.28 -3.59
C ASP A 290 -1.44 -14.49 -2.88
N LEU A 291 -2.36 -14.25 -1.97
CA LEU A 291 -2.96 -15.29 -1.13
C LEU A 291 -3.47 -16.51 -1.93
N PRO A 292 -4.16 -16.35 -3.07
CA PRO A 292 -4.59 -17.49 -3.89
C PRO A 292 -3.44 -18.35 -4.43
N TRP A 293 -2.23 -17.82 -4.57
CA TRP A 293 -1.08 -18.57 -5.14
C TRP A 293 -0.35 -19.45 -4.12
N ILE A 294 -0.68 -19.33 -2.82
CA ILE A 294 0.04 -20.04 -1.75
C ILE A 294 0.08 -21.55 -2.00
N GLY A 295 -1.05 -22.16 -2.38
CA GLY A 295 -1.09 -23.60 -2.66
C GLY A 295 -0.23 -24.01 -3.85
N GLU A 296 -0.24 -23.22 -4.93
CA GLU A 296 0.58 -23.46 -6.11
C GLU A 296 2.07 -23.47 -5.76
N PHE A 297 2.54 -22.40 -5.13
CA PHE A 297 3.96 -22.25 -4.77
C PHE A 297 4.42 -23.23 -3.69
N ALA A 298 3.55 -23.53 -2.73
CA ALA A 298 3.88 -24.47 -1.65
C ALA A 298 3.97 -25.91 -2.17
N GLU A 299 3.03 -26.34 -3.02
CA GLU A 299 3.03 -27.69 -3.57
C GLU A 299 4.19 -27.95 -4.55
N GLN A 300 4.56 -26.94 -5.32
CA GLN A 300 5.76 -27.01 -6.18
C GLN A 300 7.07 -26.95 -5.37
N GLY A 301 7.00 -26.81 -4.04
CA GLY A 301 8.18 -26.65 -3.20
C GLY A 301 8.96 -25.36 -3.48
N ALA A 302 8.31 -24.33 -4.03
CA ALA A 302 8.93 -23.07 -4.41
C ALA A 302 9.20 -22.13 -3.21
N LEU A 303 8.52 -22.35 -2.08
CA LEU A 303 8.62 -21.56 -0.85
C LEU A 303 9.11 -22.41 0.31
N LEU A 304 9.80 -21.78 1.26
CA LEU A 304 10.09 -22.37 2.57
C LEU A 304 8.91 -22.13 3.51
N PRO A 305 8.49 -23.15 4.28
CA PRO A 305 7.54 -22.93 5.36
C PRO A 305 8.16 -22.02 6.43
N ILE A 306 7.41 -21.02 6.87
CA ILE A 306 7.91 -19.99 7.81
C ILE A 306 8.28 -20.60 9.18
N ASP A 307 7.52 -21.57 9.66
CA ASP A 307 7.74 -22.30 10.90
C ASP A 307 9.04 -23.12 10.92
N SER A 308 9.68 -23.33 9.76
CA SER A 308 11.02 -23.94 9.65
C SER A 308 12.15 -22.92 9.81
N LEU A 309 11.85 -21.63 9.80
CA LEU A 309 12.84 -20.54 9.81
C LEU A 309 12.78 -19.69 11.07
N VAL A 310 11.60 -19.53 11.63
CA VAL A 310 11.35 -18.70 12.81
C VAL A 310 10.41 -19.40 13.78
N ASP A 311 10.54 -19.08 15.06
CA ASP A 311 9.53 -19.39 16.04
C ASP A 311 8.27 -18.55 15.73
N ILE A 312 7.15 -19.22 15.46
CA ILE A 312 5.90 -18.59 15.05
C ILE A 312 5.37 -17.64 16.12
N ASP A 313 5.61 -17.90 17.39
CA ASP A 313 5.17 -17.02 18.49
C ASP A 313 5.80 -15.62 18.39
N ARG A 314 6.97 -15.47 17.75
CA ARG A 314 7.59 -14.17 17.49
C ARG A 314 6.80 -13.30 16.52
N LEU A 315 5.92 -13.88 15.71
CA LEU A 315 5.06 -13.17 14.76
C LEU A 315 3.76 -12.70 15.38
N ASP A 316 3.42 -13.21 16.58
CA ASP A 316 2.12 -12.99 17.23
C ASP A 316 0.94 -13.28 16.29
N PRO A 317 0.70 -14.57 15.96
CA PRO A 317 -0.34 -14.98 15.01
C PRO A 317 -1.74 -14.51 15.38
N GLY A 318 -2.00 -14.38 16.69
CA GLY A 318 -3.29 -13.94 17.23
C GLY A 318 -3.62 -12.49 16.93
N ASP A 319 -2.62 -11.67 16.61
CA ASP A 319 -2.79 -10.27 16.22
C ASP A 319 -3.19 -10.09 14.75
N PHE A 320 -3.01 -11.11 13.89
CA PHE A 320 -3.44 -11.01 12.49
C PHE A 320 -4.94 -11.28 12.33
N HIS A 321 -5.58 -10.61 11.37
CA HIS A 321 -6.93 -10.99 10.94
C HIS A 321 -6.94 -12.48 10.56
N THR A 322 -7.80 -13.25 11.21
CA THR A 322 -7.82 -14.72 11.11
C THR A 322 -7.86 -15.22 9.67
N ALA A 323 -8.72 -14.64 8.83
CA ALA A 323 -8.83 -15.03 7.42
C ALA A 323 -7.55 -14.77 6.62
N GLY A 324 -6.83 -13.67 6.89
CA GLY A 324 -5.56 -13.37 6.24
C GLY A 324 -4.44 -14.30 6.67
N TRP A 325 -4.38 -14.62 7.97
CA TRP A 325 -3.40 -15.57 8.50
C TRP A 325 -3.65 -16.98 7.99
N GLN A 326 -4.89 -17.46 8.02
CA GLN A 326 -5.24 -18.80 7.51
C GLN A 326 -5.00 -18.95 6.02
N ALA A 327 -5.29 -17.91 5.21
CA ALA A 327 -5.02 -17.93 3.77
C ALA A 327 -3.52 -18.04 3.43
N ALA A 328 -2.62 -17.73 4.35
CA ALA A 328 -1.18 -17.90 4.20
C ALA A 328 -0.69 -19.36 4.42
N HIS A 329 -1.60 -20.29 4.72
CA HIS A 329 -1.26 -21.69 5.05
C HIS A 329 -1.55 -22.64 3.89
N TRP A 330 -0.73 -23.68 3.82
CA TRP A 330 -0.93 -24.83 2.97
C TRP A 330 -0.52 -26.12 3.71
N GLY A 331 -1.41 -27.12 3.69
CA GLY A 331 -1.16 -28.36 4.44
C GLY A 331 -0.90 -28.15 5.94
N GLY A 332 -1.56 -27.16 6.54
CA GLY A 332 -1.43 -26.80 7.96
C GLY A 332 -0.17 -26.00 8.32
N ARG A 333 0.66 -25.63 7.34
CA ARG A 333 1.90 -24.87 7.58
C ARG A 333 1.84 -23.48 6.94
N PRO A 334 2.36 -22.42 7.60
CA PRO A 334 2.45 -21.07 7.02
C PRO A 334 3.58 -20.98 6.00
N TYR A 335 3.30 -20.45 4.80
CA TYR A 335 4.28 -20.21 3.75
C TYR A 335 4.57 -18.72 3.52
N GLY A 336 3.94 -17.86 4.28
CA GLY A 336 4.20 -16.44 4.27
C GLY A 336 3.61 -15.76 5.50
N VAL A 337 4.00 -14.49 5.69
CA VAL A 337 3.47 -13.64 6.75
C VAL A 337 2.65 -12.51 6.12
N PRO A 338 1.39 -12.28 6.52
CA PRO A 338 0.57 -11.24 5.93
C PRO A 338 1.21 -9.85 6.03
N SER A 339 1.52 -9.26 4.88
CA SER A 339 1.92 -7.86 4.75
C SER A 339 0.72 -6.98 4.46
N GLN A 340 -0.32 -7.59 3.90
CA GLN A 340 -1.59 -6.96 3.58
C GLN A 340 -2.73 -7.95 3.86
N THR A 341 -3.78 -7.47 4.50
CA THR A 341 -5.12 -8.08 4.45
C THR A 341 -6.01 -7.05 3.78
N THR A 342 -6.36 -7.30 2.53
CA THR A 342 -7.13 -6.37 1.71
C THR A 342 -8.43 -7.03 1.25
N PRO A 343 -9.50 -6.95 2.06
CA PRO A 343 -10.80 -7.46 1.62
C PRO A 343 -11.33 -6.64 0.44
N GLU A 344 -12.04 -7.30 -0.47
CA GLU A 344 -12.87 -6.60 -1.44
C GLU A 344 -14.17 -6.19 -0.78
N LEU A 345 -14.52 -4.90 -0.97
CA LEU A 345 -15.64 -4.23 -0.34
C LEU A 345 -16.54 -3.60 -1.39
N LEU A 346 -17.77 -3.30 -1.01
CA LEU A 346 -18.62 -2.39 -1.76
C LEU A 346 -18.39 -0.97 -1.21
N PHE A 347 -17.70 -0.13 -1.99
CA PHE A 347 -17.59 1.32 -1.74
C PHE A 347 -18.85 2.01 -2.23
N TYR A 348 -19.41 2.94 -1.46
CA TYR A 348 -20.57 3.72 -1.89
C TYR A 348 -20.43 5.19 -1.52
N ARG A 349 -21.03 6.07 -2.32
CA ARG A 349 -21.07 7.52 -2.13
C ARG A 349 -22.12 7.90 -1.11
N LYS A 350 -21.72 8.17 0.13
CA LYS A 350 -22.62 8.59 1.23
C LYS A 350 -23.46 9.80 0.88
N ASP A 351 -22.88 10.78 0.22
CA ASP A 351 -23.55 12.02 -0.21
C ASP A 351 -24.60 11.74 -1.29
N TRP A 352 -24.36 10.86 -2.27
CA TRP A 352 -25.34 10.51 -3.29
C TRP A 352 -26.51 9.71 -2.70
N PHE A 353 -26.19 8.77 -1.80
CA PHE A 353 -27.23 7.99 -1.11
C PHE A 353 -28.10 8.87 -0.23
N ALA A 354 -27.51 9.80 0.54
CA ALA A 354 -28.25 10.75 1.37
C ALA A 354 -29.14 11.66 0.51
N ALA A 355 -28.63 12.17 -0.61
CA ALA A 355 -29.40 13.04 -1.53
C ALA A 355 -30.59 12.30 -2.18
N ALA A 356 -30.46 10.99 -2.42
CA ALA A 356 -31.53 10.16 -2.98
C ALA A 356 -32.44 9.51 -1.92
N GLY A 357 -32.19 9.71 -0.62
CA GLY A 357 -32.94 9.08 0.45
C GLY A 357 -32.74 7.56 0.54
N LEU A 358 -31.61 7.06 0.06
CA LEU A 358 -31.29 5.63 0.06
C LEU A 358 -30.51 5.23 1.31
N SER A 359 -30.80 4.05 1.82
CA SER A 359 -29.98 3.37 2.85
C SER A 359 -28.81 2.63 2.19
N PRO A 360 -27.67 2.43 2.91
CA PRO A 360 -26.58 1.58 2.45
C PRO A 360 -27.07 0.16 2.15
N PRO A 361 -26.74 -0.44 0.98
CA PRO A 361 -27.31 -1.72 0.56
C PRO A 361 -26.65 -2.89 1.31
N GLY A 362 -27.46 -3.78 1.86
CA GLY A 362 -27.04 -5.04 2.50
C GLY A 362 -27.30 -6.27 1.64
N THR A 363 -28.09 -6.13 0.55
CA THR A 363 -28.44 -7.24 -0.34
C THR A 363 -28.12 -6.90 -1.81
N THR A 364 -27.94 -7.93 -2.64
CA THR A 364 -27.73 -7.78 -4.07
C THR A 364 -28.89 -7.07 -4.77
N GLN A 365 -30.11 -7.26 -4.29
CA GLN A 365 -31.31 -6.56 -4.79
C GLN A 365 -31.28 -5.07 -4.46
N GLU A 366 -30.86 -4.71 -3.23
CA GLU A 366 -30.71 -3.31 -2.83
C GLU A 366 -29.58 -2.62 -3.60
N VAL A 367 -28.50 -3.34 -3.95
CA VAL A 367 -27.46 -2.80 -4.85
C VAL A 367 -28.02 -2.49 -6.22
N LEU A 368 -28.78 -3.41 -6.83
CA LEU A 368 -29.41 -3.18 -8.14
C LEU A 368 -30.41 -2.01 -8.07
N HIS A 369 -31.20 -1.94 -7.00
CA HIS A 369 -32.12 -0.82 -6.80
C HIS A 369 -31.38 0.52 -6.67
N ALA A 370 -30.38 0.60 -5.80
CA ALA A 370 -29.57 1.81 -5.63
C ALA A 370 -28.84 2.19 -6.93
N ALA A 371 -28.28 1.18 -7.63
CA ALA A 371 -27.66 1.40 -8.92
C ALA A 371 -28.63 2.00 -9.93
N SER A 372 -29.86 1.50 -10.03
CA SER A 372 -30.89 2.01 -10.96
C SER A 372 -31.32 3.45 -10.63
N VAL A 373 -31.49 3.78 -9.34
CA VAL A 373 -31.88 5.12 -8.89
C VAL A 373 -30.77 6.16 -9.14
N LEU A 374 -29.51 5.76 -8.98
CA LEU A 374 -28.36 6.67 -9.07
C LEU A 374 -27.71 6.69 -10.46
N HIS A 375 -28.22 5.89 -11.42
CA HIS A 375 -27.73 5.82 -12.78
C HIS A 375 -28.32 6.95 -13.65
N ASP A 376 -27.47 7.86 -14.10
CA ASP A 376 -27.82 9.01 -14.92
C ASP A 376 -26.76 9.23 -16.01
N PRO A 377 -26.75 8.38 -17.05
CA PRO A 377 -25.75 8.44 -18.12
C PRO A 377 -25.80 9.73 -18.94
N ALA A 378 -26.96 10.41 -18.96
CA ALA A 378 -27.09 11.70 -19.64
C ALA A 378 -26.18 12.78 -19.01
N HIS A 379 -25.90 12.66 -17.68
CA HIS A 379 -25.00 13.54 -16.96
C HIS A 379 -23.65 12.86 -16.63
N GLY A 380 -23.33 11.73 -17.28
CA GLY A 380 -22.07 11.00 -17.09
C GLY A 380 -21.95 10.34 -15.72
N ARG A 381 -23.07 9.98 -15.08
CA ARG A 381 -23.14 9.31 -13.79
C ARG A 381 -23.62 7.88 -13.95
N TYR A 382 -22.96 6.94 -13.28
CA TYR A 382 -23.27 5.52 -13.36
C TYR A 382 -23.49 4.91 -11.98
N GLY A 383 -24.33 3.89 -11.92
CA GLY A 383 -24.73 3.26 -10.66
C GLY A 383 -23.59 2.47 -10.02
N VAL A 384 -22.83 1.69 -10.80
CA VAL A 384 -21.84 0.76 -10.24
C VAL A 384 -20.66 0.52 -11.17
N ALA A 385 -19.46 0.31 -10.58
CA ALA A 385 -18.27 -0.17 -11.28
C ALA A 385 -17.70 -1.41 -10.56
N TRP A 386 -17.16 -2.34 -11.35
CA TRP A 386 -16.66 -3.63 -10.88
C TRP A 386 -15.66 -4.22 -11.88
N ASN A 387 -15.00 -5.35 -11.54
CA ASN A 387 -14.04 -6.03 -12.44
C ASN A 387 -14.77 -6.78 -13.55
N ALA A 388 -14.84 -6.22 -14.75
CA ALA A 388 -15.52 -6.85 -15.89
C ALA A 388 -14.59 -7.15 -17.08
N ALA A 389 -13.31 -6.77 -17.01
CA ALA A 389 -12.35 -7.07 -18.06
C ALA A 389 -12.10 -8.58 -18.18
N ARG A 390 -11.95 -9.05 -19.42
CA ARG A 390 -11.72 -10.47 -19.74
C ARG A 390 -10.51 -11.04 -18.98
N GLY A 391 -10.64 -12.22 -18.46
CA GLY A 391 -9.55 -12.95 -17.80
C GLY A 391 -9.63 -12.90 -16.28
N THR A 392 -8.48 -12.79 -15.61
CA THR A 392 -8.40 -12.95 -14.14
C THR A 392 -9.27 -11.97 -13.37
N ALA A 393 -9.35 -10.72 -13.80
CA ALA A 393 -10.15 -9.71 -13.10
C ALA A 393 -11.63 -10.10 -12.99
N LEU A 394 -12.26 -10.48 -14.12
CA LEU A 394 -13.65 -10.92 -14.13
C LEU A 394 -13.81 -12.31 -13.46
N GLY A 395 -12.82 -13.19 -13.58
CA GLY A 395 -12.86 -14.49 -12.89
C GLY A 395 -12.93 -14.35 -11.39
N HIS A 396 -12.11 -13.48 -10.82
CA HIS A 396 -12.19 -13.12 -9.39
C HIS A 396 -13.56 -12.55 -9.03
N GLN A 397 -14.06 -11.58 -9.81
CA GLN A 397 -15.36 -10.97 -9.55
C GLN A 397 -16.50 -11.99 -9.56
N PHE A 398 -16.46 -12.94 -10.48
CA PHE A 398 -17.46 -14.01 -10.53
C PHE A 398 -17.41 -14.92 -9.30
N MET A 399 -16.21 -15.33 -8.87
CA MET A 399 -16.06 -16.17 -7.67
C MET A 399 -16.57 -15.43 -6.40
N MET A 400 -16.31 -14.14 -6.29
CA MET A 400 -16.81 -13.32 -5.19
C MET A 400 -18.34 -13.16 -5.27
N ALA A 401 -18.88 -12.92 -6.47
CA ALA A 401 -20.32 -12.92 -6.66
C ALA A 401 -20.97 -14.27 -6.32
N CYS A 402 -20.34 -15.41 -6.63
CA CYS A 402 -20.81 -16.70 -6.17
C CYS A 402 -20.87 -16.77 -4.63
N ALA A 403 -19.87 -16.20 -3.96
CA ALA A 403 -19.85 -16.13 -2.49
C ALA A 403 -21.01 -15.31 -1.91
N ASP A 404 -21.42 -14.22 -2.57
CA ASP A 404 -22.58 -13.41 -2.20
C ASP A 404 -23.86 -14.26 -2.15
N PHE A 405 -23.96 -15.27 -3.02
CA PHE A 405 -25.06 -16.24 -3.07
C PHE A 405 -24.81 -17.51 -2.23
N GLY A 406 -23.74 -17.54 -1.44
CA GLY A 406 -23.36 -18.69 -0.60
C GLY A 406 -22.97 -19.93 -1.41
N GLN A 407 -22.31 -19.72 -2.56
CA GLN A 407 -21.83 -20.78 -3.46
C GLN A 407 -20.31 -20.76 -3.56
N PRO A 408 -19.61 -21.74 -2.97
CA PRO A 408 -18.18 -21.93 -3.25
C PRO A 408 -18.00 -22.47 -4.68
N VAL A 409 -16.87 -22.14 -5.31
CA VAL A 409 -16.53 -22.62 -6.68
C VAL A 409 -15.99 -24.04 -6.71
N LEU A 410 -15.69 -24.60 -5.54
CA LEU A 410 -15.34 -26.00 -5.30
C LEU A 410 -16.31 -26.59 -4.27
N ASN A 411 -16.40 -27.91 -4.21
CA ASN A 411 -17.21 -28.64 -3.22
C ASN A 411 -16.59 -28.60 -1.81
N LEU A 412 -16.42 -27.41 -1.27
CA LEU A 412 -15.89 -27.18 0.07
C LEU A 412 -16.90 -27.62 1.14
N GLU A 413 -16.41 -28.14 2.26
CA GLU A 413 -17.25 -28.52 3.40
C GLU A 413 -17.84 -27.26 4.08
N PRO A 414 -19.15 -27.23 4.32
CA PRO A 414 -19.78 -26.14 5.07
C PRO A 414 -19.33 -26.13 6.53
N ILE A 415 -18.97 -24.95 7.03
CA ILE A 415 -18.66 -24.68 8.45
C ILE A 415 -19.49 -23.52 8.98
N ALA A 416 -19.46 -23.29 10.29
CA ALA A 416 -20.07 -22.10 10.86
C ALA A 416 -19.41 -20.86 10.22
N GLY A 417 -20.23 -19.99 9.63
CA GLY A 417 -19.75 -18.77 9.02
C GLY A 417 -19.31 -18.85 7.56
N GLY A 418 -19.23 -20.02 6.92
CA GLY A 418 -18.79 -20.14 5.53
C GLY A 418 -18.47 -21.57 5.10
N PHE A 419 -17.27 -21.72 4.53
CA PHE A 419 -16.79 -23.01 4.03
C PHE A 419 -15.32 -23.20 4.43
N ASP A 420 -14.94 -24.45 4.70
CA ASP A 420 -13.56 -24.80 5.04
C ASP A 420 -12.68 -24.76 3.76
N ALA A 421 -11.78 -23.81 3.71
CA ALA A 421 -10.77 -23.71 2.66
C ALA A 421 -9.38 -24.21 3.12
N ASN A 422 -9.24 -24.68 4.36
CA ASN A 422 -8.08 -25.40 4.86
C ASN A 422 -8.13 -26.85 4.40
N ILE A 423 -7.84 -27.07 3.13
CA ILE A 423 -8.10 -28.33 2.46
C ILE A 423 -7.05 -29.37 2.86
N ALA A 424 -7.43 -30.31 3.72
CA ALA A 424 -6.57 -31.42 4.16
C ALA A 424 -6.50 -32.56 3.12
N ASN A 425 -7.62 -32.87 2.46
CA ASN A 425 -7.69 -33.89 1.41
C ASN A 425 -8.18 -33.26 0.10
N ARG A 426 -7.34 -33.30 -0.93
CA ARG A 426 -7.59 -32.69 -2.24
C ARG A 426 -8.14 -33.64 -3.29
N ASP A 427 -8.10 -34.95 -3.01
CA ASP A 427 -8.45 -35.96 -4.03
C ASP A 427 -9.92 -35.92 -4.41
N ASP A 428 -10.79 -35.46 -3.50
CA ASP A 428 -12.22 -35.36 -3.70
C ASP A 428 -12.68 -33.95 -4.13
N LEU A 429 -11.75 -32.99 -4.28
CA LEU A 429 -12.11 -31.65 -4.73
C LEU A 429 -12.57 -31.64 -6.17
N MET A 430 -13.76 -31.06 -6.37
CA MET A 430 -14.38 -30.91 -7.69
C MET A 430 -14.96 -29.49 -7.85
N PRO A 431 -14.92 -28.92 -9.05
CA PRO A 431 -15.60 -27.66 -9.32
C PRO A 431 -17.10 -27.75 -9.12
N THR A 432 -17.70 -26.67 -8.59
CA THR A 432 -19.15 -26.51 -8.37
C THR A 432 -19.63 -25.19 -8.99
N ILE A 433 -19.27 -24.98 -10.25
CA ILE A 433 -19.53 -23.75 -11.00
C ILE A 433 -20.90 -23.79 -11.70
N ASP A 434 -21.34 -24.94 -12.21
CA ASP A 434 -22.66 -25.09 -12.86
C ASP A 434 -23.73 -25.47 -11.84
N THR A 435 -24.14 -24.50 -11.01
CA THR A 435 -25.16 -24.66 -9.98
C THR A 435 -26.24 -23.58 -10.09
N PRO A 436 -27.44 -23.81 -9.51
CA PRO A 436 -28.48 -22.77 -9.50
C PRO A 436 -28.02 -21.46 -8.85
N ARG A 437 -27.24 -21.50 -7.75
CA ARG A 437 -26.75 -20.31 -7.07
C ARG A 437 -25.66 -19.58 -7.88
N ALA A 438 -24.79 -20.31 -8.56
CA ALA A 438 -23.81 -19.72 -9.48
C ALA A 438 -24.53 -19.08 -10.70
N LEU A 439 -25.67 -19.62 -11.13
CA LEU A 439 -26.51 -18.99 -12.14
C LEU A 439 -27.10 -17.67 -11.63
N GLU A 440 -27.61 -17.62 -10.40
CA GLU A 440 -28.10 -16.37 -9.78
C GLU A 440 -26.96 -15.32 -9.72
N ALA A 441 -25.72 -15.74 -9.36
CA ALA A 441 -24.56 -14.86 -9.36
C ALA A 441 -24.20 -14.32 -10.76
N ALA A 442 -24.23 -15.19 -11.78
CA ALA A 442 -23.95 -14.79 -13.16
C ALA A 442 -25.03 -13.82 -13.69
N GLU A 443 -26.30 -14.07 -13.36
CA GLU A 443 -27.42 -13.17 -13.70
C GLU A 443 -27.31 -11.84 -12.98
N TYR A 444 -26.86 -11.83 -11.73
CA TYR A 444 -26.57 -10.59 -10.99
C TYR A 444 -25.49 -9.76 -11.67
N LEU A 445 -24.35 -10.36 -12.05
CA LEU A 445 -23.30 -9.63 -12.79
C LEU A 445 -23.83 -9.09 -14.13
N LYS A 446 -24.67 -9.85 -14.81
CA LYS A 446 -25.31 -9.39 -16.04
C LYS A 446 -26.26 -8.21 -15.80
N ALA A 447 -26.99 -8.20 -14.68
CA ALA A 447 -27.88 -7.09 -14.32
C ALA A 447 -27.09 -5.83 -13.94
N LEU A 448 -25.95 -5.96 -13.25
CA LEU A 448 -25.07 -4.83 -12.95
C LEU A 448 -24.58 -4.11 -14.22
N LEU A 449 -24.44 -4.83 -15.33
CA LEU A 449 -23.98 -4.25 -16.61
C LEU A 449 -24.87 -3.09 -17.08
N GLU A 450 -26.17 -3.15 -16.82
CA GLU A 450 -27.15 -2.13 -17.23
C GLU A 450 -26.88 -0.77 -16.56
N PHE A 451 -26.28 -0.76 -15.37
CA PHE A 451 -26.02 0.43 -14.56
C PHE A 451 -24.54 0.81 -14.51
N SER A 452 -23.72 0.16 -15.33
CA SER A 452 -22.28 0.34 -15.38
C SER A 452 -21.85 1.33 -16.48
N PRO A 453 -20.63 1.90 -16.42
CA PRO A 453 -20.07 2.68 -17.51
C PRO A 453 -20.02 1.89 -18.84
N PRO A 454 -20.11 2.54 -20.01
CA PRO A 454 -20.12 1.85 -21.31
C PRO A 454 -18.86 1.02 -21.59
N ASP A 455 -17.73 1.39 -21.00
CA ASP A 455 -16.43 0.74 -21.12
C ASP A 455 -16.14 -0.27 -20.01
N ILE A 456 -17.14 -0.64 -19.21
CA ILE A 456 -16.96 -1.54 -18.04
C ILE A 456 -16.30 -2.86 -18.42
N LEU A 457 -16.57 -3.43 -19.60
CA LEU A 457 -15.99 -4.70 -20.07
C LEU A 457 -14.48 -4.62 -20.35
N SER A 458 -13.88 -3.43 -20.27
CA SER A 458 -12.44 -3.21 -20.33
C SER A 458 -11.83 -2.83 -18.97
N MET A 459 -12.66 -2.65 -17.94
CA MET A 459 -12.19 -2.25 -16.61
C MET A 459 -11.72 -3.45 -15.81
N SER A 460 -10.50 -3.36 -15.33
CA SER A 460 -9.89 -4.32 -14.41
C SER A 460 -9.54 -3.65 -13.06
N TRP A 461 -8.57 -4.18 -12.34
CA TRP A 461 -8.22 -3.86 -10.96
C TRP A 461 -8.24 -2.36 -10.61
N TYR A 462 -7.58 -1.52 -11.43
CA TYR A 462 -7.41 -0.07 -11.15
C TYR A 462 -8.38 0.80 -11.96
N GLU A 463 -8.78 0.36 -13.15
CA GLU A 463 -9.63 1.14 -14.06
C GLU A 463 -11.01 1.42 -13.45
N ARG A 464 -11.58 0.44 -12.73
CA ARG A 464 -12.91 0.57 -12.09
C ARG A 464 -12.97 1.64 -11.00
N ILE A 465 -11.83 1.93 -10.33
CA ILE A 465 -11.80 2.88 -9.21
C ILE A 465 -11.59 4.33 -9.65
N ARG A 466 -10.98 4.54 -10.81
CA ARG A 466 -10.73 5.89 -11.35
C ARG A 466 -12.02 6.71 -11.55
N PRO A 467 -13.06 6.18 -12.25
CA PRO A 467 -14.31 6.92 -12.39
C PRO A 467 -15.04 7.10 -11.05
N TYR A 468 -14.87 6.21 -10.07
CA TYR A 468 -15.36 6.39 -8.72
C TYR A 468 -14.67 7.58 -8.03
N ALA A 469 -13.34 7.61 -8.04
CA ALA A 469 -12.54 8.72 -7.52
C ALA A 469 -12.88 10.05 -8.20
N ALA A 470 -13.16 10.03 -9.50
CA ALA A 470 -13.60 11.21 -10.27
C ALA A 470 -15.07 11.62 -10.00
N GLY A 471 -15.78 10.96 -9.10
CA GLY A 471 -17.16 11.29 -8.75
C GLY A 471 -18.18 10.96 -9.84
N LYS A 472 -17.91 9.97 -10.70
CA LYS A 472 -18.82 9.54 -11.77
C LYS A 472 -19.60 8.27 -11.45
N ILE A 473 -19.28 7.60 -10.35
CA ILE A 473 -19.84 6.30 -9.97
C ILE A 473 -20.43 6.40 -8.56
N ALA A 474 -21.63 5.85 -8.38
CA ALA A 474 -22.29 5.81 -7.07
C ALA A 474 -21.74 4.72 -6.15
N MET A 475 -21.44 3.54 -6.68
CA MET A 475 -20.90 2.40 -5.97
C MET A 475 -19.77 1.74 -6.76
N ALA A 476 -18.76 1.21 -6.06
CA ALA A 476 -17.70 0.44 -6.71
C ALA A 476 -17.30 -0.76 -5.85
N TYR A 477 -17.23 -1.93 -6.45
CA TYR A 477 -16.51 -3.05 -5.83
C TYR A 477 -15.01 -2.77 -5.89
N GLY A 478 -14.32 -2.89 -4.78
CA GLY A 478 -12.89 -2.60 -4.74
C GLY A 478 -12.19 -3.10 -3.49
N TYR A 479 -10.95 -3.52 -3.67
CA TYR A 479 -10.09 -3.86 -2.55
C TYR A 479 -9.71 -2.64 -1.73
N THR A 480 -9.53 -2.81 -0.42
CA THR A 480 -9.13 -1.71 0.47
C THR A 480 -7.82 -1.04 0.03
N LEU A 481 -6.91 -1.78 -0.61
CA LEU A 481 -5.67 -1.24 -1.20
C LEU A 481 -5.92 -0.17 -2.27
N LEU A 482 -7.14 -0.07 -2.82
CA LEU A 482 -7.51 0.94 -3.83
C LEU A 482 -8.06 2.23 -3.19
N ALA A 483 -8.39 2.23 -1.91
CA ALA A 483 -8.93 3.41 -1.24
C ALA A 483 -8.00 4.64 -1.29
N PRO A 484 -6.65 4.51 -1.30
CA PRO A 484 -5.76 5.65 -1.47
C PRO A 484 -6.05 6.51 -2.71
N TYR A 485 -6.59 5.93 -3.80
CA TYR A 485 -6.91 6.65 -5.03
C TYR A 485 -7.91 7.80 -4.85
N PHE A 486 -8.77 7.70 -3.85
CA PHE A 486 -9.76 8.75 -3.55
C PHE A 486 -9.65 9.31 -2.14
N GLU A 487 -9.10 8.59 -1.18
CA GLU A 487 -8.95 9.11 0.19
C GLU A 487 -7.79 10.10 0.31
N LEU A 488 -6.69 9.89 -0.44
CA LEU A 488 -5.52 10.76 -0.39
C LEU A 488 -5.64 11.97 -1.32
N ASP A 489 -6.48 11.90 -2.32
CA ASP A 489 -6.77 13.01 -3.23
C ASP A 489 -7.92 13.86 -2.68
N LYS A 490 -7.58 14.99 -2.06
CA LYS A 490 -8.58 15.92 -1.52
C LYS A 490 -9.48 16.57 -2.59
N SER A 491 -9.06 16.54 -3.86
CA SER A 491 -9.89 17.02 -4.98
C SER A 491 -10.93 15.98 -5.41
N SER A 492 -10.78 14.73 -5.00
CA SER A 492 -11.73 13.66 -5.29
C SER A 492 -13.07 13.92 -4.57
N PRO A 493 -14.19 13.98 -5.28
CA PRO A 493 -15.51 14.07 -4.66
C PRO A 493 -15.86 12.88 -3.76
N ALA A 494 -15.15 11.76 -3.89
CA ALA A 494 -15.30 10.57 -3.04
C ALA A 494 -14.51 10.69 -1.70
N CYS A 495 -13.55 11.62 -1.62
CA CYS A 495 -12.76 11.86 -0.41
C CYS A 495 -13.69 12.29 0.75
N GLY A 496 -13.66 11.58 1.87
CA GLY A 496 -14.56 11.81 3.02
C GLY A 496 -16.02 11.40 2.80
N ASN A 497 -16.43 11.15 1.56
CA ASN A 497 -17.81 10.80 1.18
C ASN A 497 -18.00 9.30 0.87
N THR A 498 -16.99 8.48 1.06
CA THR A 498 -17.08 7.03 0.86
C THR A 498 -17.50 6.30 2.13
N GLY A 499 -18.44 5.37 1.98
CA GLY A 499 -18.75 4.35 2.97
C GLY A 499 -18.27 2.97 2.51
N TYR A 500 -18.01 2.08 3.44
CA TYR A 500 -17.40 0.76 3.24
C TYR A 500 -18.32 -0.33 3.76
N LEU A 501 -18.73 -1.24 2.89
CA LEU A 501 -19.62 -2.35 3.20
C LEU A 501 -18.96 -3.68 2.77
N PRO A 502 -19.25 -4.80 3.44
CA PRO A 502 -18.96 -6.10 2.86
C PRO A 502 -19.71 -6.27 1.54
N HIS A 503 -19.40 -7.27 0.75
CA HIS A 503 -20.24 -7.67 -0.36
C HIS A 503 -21.67 -7.97 0.12
N PRO A 504 -22.68 -7.55 -0.65
CA PRO A 504 -24.07 -7.69 -0.27
C PRO A 504 -24.51 -9.15 -0.36
N ALA A 505 -25.40 -9.56 0.55
CA ALA A 505 -25.94 -10.92 0.54
C ALA A 505 -26.92 -11.15 -0.61
N GLY A 506 -26.75 -12.22 -1.36
CA GLY A 506 -27.79 -12.78 -2.22
C GLY A 506 -28.91 -13.44 -1.40
N PRO A 507 -30.02 -13.88 -2.02
CA PRO A 507 -31.22 -14.36 -1.31
C PRO A 507 -30.99 -15.51 -0.29
N LYS A 508 -29.93 -16.29 -0.45
CA LYS A 508 -29.56 -17.43 0.43
C LYS A 508 -28.12 -17.32 0.92
N GLY A 509 -27.49 -16.17 0.66
CA GLY A 509 -26.14 -15.87 1.08
C GLY A 509 -26.10 -15.12 2.40
N ARG A 510 -24.91 -14.69 2.77
CA ARG A 510 -24.63 -13.80 3.89
C ARG A 510 -23.66 -12.72 3.40
N PRO A 511 -23.56 -11.58 4.11
CA PRO A 511 -22.52 -10.61 3.77
C PRO A 511 -21.13 -11.27 3.87
N VAL A 512 -20.30 -11.04 2.87
CA VAL A 512 -18.93 -11.57 2.77
C VAL A 512 -18.00 -10.45 2.36
N ALA A 513 -16.83 -10.37 2.96
CA ALA A 513 -15.73 -9.53 2.52
C ALA A 513 -14.57 -10.44 2.07
N PRO A 514 -14.50 -10.80 0.78
CA PRO A 514 -13.51 -11.74 0.27
C PRO A 514 -12.09 -11.21 0.47
N VAL A 515 -11.27 -11.92 1.22
CA VAL A 515 -9.91 -11.48 1.56
C VAL A 515 -8.97 -11.73 0.39
N GLY A 516 -8.21 -10.70 0.05
CA GLY A 516 -7.06 -10.73 -0.82
C GLY A 516 -5.86 -10.11 -0.14
N GLY A 517 -4.81 -9.89 -0.90
CA GLY A 517 -3.58 -9.26 -0.45
C GLY A 517 -2.38 -10.18 -0.55
N TYR A 518 -1.26 -9.68 -0.06
CA TYR A 518 0.02 -10.33 -0.22
C TYR A 518 0.60 -10.73 1.12
N VAL A 519 1.22 -11.89 1.13
CA VAL A 519 2.14 -12.32 2.17
C VAL A 519 3.58 -12.13 1.70
N LEU A 520 4.49 -11.89 2.62
CA LEU A 520 5.93 -11.96 2.38
C LEU A 520 6.39 -13.40 2.65
N SER A 521 7.08 -13.98 1.67
CA SER A 521 7.51 -15.38 1.66
C SER A 521 8.99 -15.49 1.33
N ILE A 522 9.61 -16.61 1.69
CA ILE A 522 11.03 -16.90 1.44
C ILE A 522 11.14 -18.01 0.41
N PRO A 523 11.82 -17.79 -0.74
CA PRO A 523 12.03 -18.81 -1.76
C PRO A 523 12.81 -20.01 -1.24
N SER A 524 12.40 -21.24 -1.58
CA SER A 524 13.04 -22.48 -1.15
C SER A 524 14.48 -22.62 -1.67
N ASN A 525 14.74 -22.12 -2.88
CA ASN A 525 16.04 -22.09 -3.53
C ASN A 525 16.93 -20.91 -3.08
N LEU A 526 16.54 -20.19 -2.01
CA LEU A 526 17.40 -19.18 -1.38
C LEU A 526 18.63 -19.86 -0.76
N HIS A 527 19.83 -19.30 -1.04
CA HIS A 527 21.06 -19.82 -0.49
C HIS A 527 20.99 -19.88 1.05
N GLU A 528 21.40 -20.99 1.64
CA GLU A 528 21.23 -21.27 3.06
C GLU A 528 21.77 -20.17 3.98
N THR A 529 22.96 -19.63 3.67
CA THR A 529 23.59 -18.55 4.45
C THR A 529 22.79 -17.24 4.51
N ARG A 530 21.74 -17.10 3.68
CA ARG A 530 20.89 -15.89 3.63
C ARG A 530 19.55 -16.09 4.33
N ARG A 531 19.14 -17.34 4.60
CA ARG A 531 17.79 -17.66 5.08
C ARG A 531 17.48 -17.03 6.42
N ALA A 532 18.39 -17.12 7.40
CA ALA A 532 18.19 -16.53 8.72
C ALA A 532 18.01 -15.00 8.64
N ALA A 533 18.86 -14.32 7.87
CA ALA A 533 18.77 -12.88 7.68
C ALA A 533 17.49 -12.47 6.92
N ALA A 534 17.05 -13.26 5.93
CA ALA A 534 15.78 -13.02 5.22
C ALA A 534 14.58 -13.19 6.17
N ALA A 535 14.63 -14.17 7.07
CA ALA A 535 13.57 -14.40 8.06
C ALA A 535 13.47 -13.25 9.08
N GLU A 536 14.60 -12.76 9.60
CA GLU A 536 14.63 -11.59 10.48
C GLU A 536 14.11 -10.31 9.78
N ALA A 537 14.50 -10.09 8.52
CA ALA A 537 13.98 -8.98 7.73
C ALA A 537 12.46 -9.10 7.51
N LEU A 538 11.95 -10.30 7.23
CA LEU A 538 10.52 -10.56 7.05
C LEU A 538 9.74 -10.21 8.32
N ILE A 539 10.22 -10.60 9.51
CA ILE A 539 9.63 -10.23 10.80
C ILE A 539 9.59 -8.70 10.95
N ALA A 540 10.69 -8.02 10.64
CA ALA A 540 10.78 -6.56 10.74
C ALA A 540 9.79 -5.85 9.81
N PHE A 541 9.63 -6.30 8.56
CA PHE A 541 8.70 -5.72 7.58
C PHE A 541 7.22 -5.99 7.87
N THR A 542 6.92 -7.03 8.65
CA THR A 542 5.54 -7.39 9.02
C THR A 542 5.21 -7.07 10.48
N SER A 543 6.11 -6.36 11.18
CA SER A 543 5.87 -5.90 12.55
C SER A 543 4.75 -4.86 12.62
N PRO A 544 4.06 -4.71 13.75
CA PRO A 544 3.03 -3.68 13.95
C PRO A 544 3.53 -2.28 13.62
N GLU A 545 4.76 -1.93 14.02
CA GLU A 545 5.39 -0.63 13.78
C GLU A 545 5.60 -0.38 12.28
N ALA A 546 6.10 -1.37 11.54
CA ALA A 546 6.26 -1.26 10.09
C ALA A 546 4.91 -1.07 9.39
N GLN A 547 3.91 -1.83 9.79
CA GLN A 547 2.55 -1.76 9.26
C GLN A 547 1.92 -0.37 9.51
N LYS A 548 2.03 0.16 10.72
CA LYS A 548 1.58 1.52 11.05
C LYS A 548 2.25 2.56 10.15
N LEU A 549 3.54 2.41 9.90
CA LEU A 549 4.29 3.30 9.02
C LEU A 549 3.83 3.22 7.55
N TYR A 550 3.51 2.04 7.03
CA TYR A 550 2.94 1.91 5.69
C TYR A 550 1.63 2.67 5.58
N ILE A 551 0.76 2.57 6.59
CA ILE A 551 -0.52 3.26 6.63
C ILE A 551 -0.34 4.78 6.69
N GLN A 552 0.55 5.27 7.53
CA GLN A 552 0.91 6.70 7.60
C GLN A 552 1.51 7.23 6.29
N ASN A 553 2.06 6.35 5.46
CA ASN A 553 2.62 6.67 4.14
C ASN A 553 1.71 6.31 2.96
N GLY A 554 0.42 6.11 3.22
CA GLY A 554 -0.60 6.02 2.18
C GLY A 554 -1.24 4.66 1.99
N SER A 555 -0.79 3.60 2.67
CA SER A 555 -1.51 2.32 2.67
C SER A 555 -2.89 2.45 3.33
N ARG A 556 -3.83 1.63 2.90
CA ARG A 556 -5.17 1.49 3.53
C ARG A 556 -5.48 0.02 3.84
N THR A 557 -4.44 -0.74 4.15
CA THR A 557 -4.56 -2.14 4.59
C THR A 557 -3.89 -2.30 5.95
N ALA A 558 -4.56 -2.95 6.86
CA ALA A 558 -4.03 -3.30 8.18
C ALA A 558 -4.23 -4.81 8.38
N PRO A 559 -3.19 -5.65 8.24
CA PRO A 559 -3.35 -7.08 8.45
C PRO A 559 -3.46 -7.48 9.92
N ARG A 560 -3.16 -6.55 10.85
CA ARG A 560 -3.13 -6.78 12.30
C ARG A 560 -4.21 -6.00 13.03
N TYR A 561 -4.85 -6.64 14.00
CA TYR A 561 -5.85 -6.01 14.88
C TYR A 561 -5.26 -4.84 15.67
N SER A 562 -4.06 -5.01 16.25
CA SER A 562 -3.39 -3.95 17.03
C SER A 562 -3.15 -2.69 16.20
N VAL A 563 -2.86 -2.86 14.91
CA VAL A 563 -2.63 -1.74 13.98
C VAL A 563 -3.96 -1.11 13.54
N GLY A 564 -4.96 -1.93 13.17
CA GLY A 564 -6.30 -1.45 12.80
C GLY A 564 -7.00 -0.71 13.94
N ALA A 565 -6.78 -1.13 15.18
CA ALA A 565 -7.33 -0.52 16.38
C ALA A 565 -6.59 0.74 16.86
N ASP A 566 -5.37 1.00 16.33
CA ASP A 566 -4.55 2.16 16.73
C ASP A 566 -5.29 3.48 16.44
N PRO A 567 -5.42 4.38 17.45
CA PRO A 567 -6.13 5.64 17.26
C PRO A 567 -5.57 6.54 16.16
N ASP A 568 -4.24 6.52 15.94
CA ASP A 568 -3.60 7.30 14.87
C ASP A 568 -3.98 6.75 13.49
N VAL A 569 -4.09 5.43 13.37
CA VAL A 569 -4.52 4.74 12.15
C VAL A 569 -6.00 5.02 11.87
N ARG A 570 -6.86 4.89 12.86
CA ARG A 570 -8.31 5.15 12.71
C ARG A 570 -8.65 6.59 12.33
N ARG A 571 -7.83 7.56 12.76
CA ARG A 571 -7.99 8.96 12.32
C ARG A 571 -7.71 9.17 10.82
N LEU A 572 -6.93 8.31 10.20
CA LEU A 572 -6.58 8.44 8.78
C LEU A 572 -7.70 7.97 7.85
N SER A 573 -8.51 6.99 8.27
CA SER A 573 -9.61 6.47 7.48
C SER A 573 -10.57 5.63 8.32
N THR A 574 -11.86 5.73 8.04
CA THR A 574 -12.91 4.86 8.61
C THR A 574 -12.89 3.44 8.06
N ILE A 575 -12.08 3.17 7.04
CA ILE A 575 -11.95 1.84 6.43
C ILE A 575 -11.40 0.81 7.44
N PHE A 576 -10.49 1.22 8.33
CA PHE A 576 -9.89 0.33 9.33
C PHE A 576 -10.93 -0.14 10.35
N GLU A 577 -11.79 0.77 10.84
CA GLU A 577 -12.88 0.41 11.72
C GLU A 577 -13.90 -0.51 11.02
N ALA A 578 -14.21 -0.23 9.75
CA ALA A 578 -15.12 -1.04 8.96
C ALA A 578 -14.58 -2.48 8.79
N VAL A 579 -13.29 -2.62 8.45
CA VAL A 579 -12.65 -3.94 8.27
C VAL A 579 -12.59 -4.72 9.59
N ASP A 580 -12.20 -4.07 10.69
CA ASP A 580 -12.19 -4.70 12.01
C ASP A 580 -13.60 -5.19 12.38
N ALA A 581 -14.64 -4.37 12.18
CA ALA A 581 -16.02 -4.74 12.44
C ALA A 581 -16.47 -5.93 11.59
N MET A 582 -16.06 -6.00 10.31
CA MET A 582 -16.33 -7.15 9.43
C MET A 582 -15.61 -8.41 9.93
N SER A 583 -14.38 -8.28 10.42
CA SER A 583 -13.63 -9.39 11.00
C SER A 583 -14.33 -9.95 12.24
N TRP A 584 -14.80 -9.07 13.15
CA TRP A 584 -15.53 -9.48 14.35
C TRP A 584 -16.89 -10.14 14.05
N ARG A 585 -17.50 -9.82 12.89
CA ARG A 585 -18.75 -10.46 12.44
C ARG A 585 -18.51 -11.71 11.59
N ASP A 586 -17.26 -12.16 11.47
CA ASP A 586 -16.87 -13.31 10.65
C ASP A 586 -17.25 -13.14 9.16
N GLU A 587 -17.17 -11.90 8.65
CA GLU A 587 -17.45 -11.54 7.26
C GLU A 587 -16.18 -11.60 6.39
N LEU A 588 -14.97 -11.48 7.00
CA LEU A 588 -13.71 -11.65 6.27
C LEU A 588 -13.50 -13.13 5.96
N GLN A 589 -13.53 -13.48 4.68
CA GLN A 589 -13.50 -14.86 4.23
C GLN A 589 -12.50 -15.08 3.09
N PHE A 590 -11.73 -16.16 3.13
CA PHE A 590 -10.79 -16.52 2.04
C PHE A 590 -11.27 -17.71 1.19
N TRP A 591 -12.30 -18.44 1.64
CA TRP A 591 -12.87 -19.56 0.89
C TRP A 591 -13.46 -19.20 -0.48
N PRO A 592 -13.86 -17.95 -0.80
CA PRO A 592 -14.30 -17.63 -2.17
C PRO A 592 -13.22 -17.89 -3.22
N ARG A 593 -11.96 -17.84 -2.82
CA ARG A 593 -10.79 -18.15 -3.65
C ARG A 593 -9.84 -19.04 -2.84
N PRO A 594 -10.17 -20.34 -2.69
CA PRO A 594 -9.36 -21.25 -1.90
C PRO A 594 -7.96 -21.37 -2.50
N PRO A 595 -6.89 -21.39 -1.70
CA PRO A 595 -5.51 -21.35 -2.18
C PRO A 595 -5.03 -22.73 -2.69
N ILE A 596 -5.74 -23.30 -3.65
CA ILE A 596 -5.32 -24.55 -4.32
C ILE A 596 -4.44 -24.24 -5.53
N PRO A 597 -3.53 -25.11 -5.94
CA PRO A 597 -2.65 -24.91 -7.09
C PRO A 597 -3.36 -24.57 -8.39
N GLU A 598 -4.52 -25.15 -8.60
CA GLU A 598 -5.28 -25.01 -9.83
C GLU A 598 -6.15 -23.74 -9.87
N ILE A 599 -6.21 -22.96 -8.77
CA ILE A 599 -7.16 -21.85 -8.65
C ILE A 599 -6.92 -20.77 -9.72
N SER A 600 -5.68 -20.47 -10.05
CA SER A 600 -5.33 -19.45 -11.05
C SER A 600 -5.89 -19.80 -12.43
N GLU A 601 -5.82 -21.08 -12.85
CA GLU A 601 -6.38 -21.54 -14.11
C GLU A 601 -7.91 -21.55 -14.07
N ILE A 602 -8.53 -21.94 -12.95
CA ILE A 602 -9.98 -21.91 -12.76
C ILE A 602 -10.51 -20.47 -12.80
N ILE A 603 -9.83 -19.53 -12.14
CA ILE A 603 -10.14 -18.09 -12.22
C ILE A 603 -10.12 -17.62 -13.67
N TRP A 604 -9.07 -17.95 -14.42
CA TRP A 604 -8.94 -17.57 -15.82
C TRP A 604 -10.07 -18.12 -16.68
N ILE A 605 -10.43 -19.40 -16.50
CA ILE A 605 -11.54 -20.06 -17.19
C ILE A 605 -12.86 -19.32 -16.92
N CYS A 606 -13.16 -19.07 -15.64
CA CYS A 606 -14.37 -18.35 -15.26
C CYS A 606 -14.43 -16.96 -15.91
N GLY A 607 -13.31 -16.23 -15.90
CA GLY A 607 -13.25 -14.90 -16.50
C GLY A 607 -13.47 -14.88 -18.00
N GLN A 608 -13.05 -15.91 -18.72
CA GLN A 608 -13.30 -16.04 -20.15
C GLN A 608 -14.78 -16.31 -20.44
N GLU A 609 -15.35 -17.31 -19.80
CA GLU A 609 -16.74 -17.73 -20.03
C GLU A 609 -17.74 -16.66 -19.59
N MET A 610 -17.48 -16.02 -18.45
CA MET A 610 -18.32 -14.90 -17.96
C MET A 610 -18.22 -13.68 -18.89
N HIS A 611 -17.05 -13.38 -19.45
CA HIS A 611 -16.93 -12.27 -20.38
C HIS A 611 -17.71 -12.51 -21.68
N ASP A 612 -17.69 -13.73 -22.21
CA ASP A 612 -18.46 -14.09 -23.39
C ASP A 612 -19.98 -14.03 -23.09
N MET A 613 -20.39 -14.37 -21.86
CA MET A 613 -21.77 -14.17 -21.38
C MET A 613 -22.16 -12.69 -21.32
N LEU A 614 -21.32 -11.83 -20.72
CA LEU A 614 -21.60 -10.40 -20.59
C LEU A 614 -21.68 -9.70 -21.95
N ARG A 615 -20.93 -10.19 -22.95
CA ARG A 615 -21.02 -9.73 -24.34
C ARG A 615 -22.23 -10.26 -25.09
N GLY A 616 -23.04 -11.13 -24.51
CA GLY A 616 -24.18 -11.75 -25.16
C GLY A 616 -23.82 -12.82 -26.19
N ILE A 617 -22.56 -13.30 -26.22
CA ILE A 617 -22.10 -14.37 -27.12
C ILE A 617 -22.69 -15.72 -26.69
N THR A 618 -22.87 -15.91 -25.39
CA THR A 618 -23.45 -17.12 -24.81
C THR A 618 -24.46 -16.78 -23.71
N THR A 619 -25.30 -17.73 -23.35
CA THR A 619 -26.23 -17.56 -22.22
C THR A 619 -25.54 -17.82 -20.89
N PRO A 620 -26.01 -17.26 -19.76
CA PRO A 620 -25.44 -17.53 -18.43
C PRO A 620 -25.30 -19.04 -18.14
N ARG A 621 -26.35 -19.80 -18.41
CA ARG A 621 -26.35 -21.27 -18.21
C ARG A 621 -25.29 -21.99 -19.04
N ASN A 622 -25.12 -21.61 -20.30
CA ASN A 622 -24.10 -22.24 -21.15
C ASN A 622 -22.68 -21.83 -20.73
N ALA A 623 -22.46 -20.56 -20.34
CA ALA A 623 -21.18 -20.10 -19.84
C ALA A 623 -20.74 -20.87 -18.58
N LEU A 624 -21.66 -21.07 -17.61
CA LEU A 624 -21.38 -21.87 -16.42
C LEU A 624 -21.06 -23.32 -16.75
N LYS A 625 -21.82 -23.92 -17.68
CA LYS A 625 -21.58 -25.31 -18.12
C LYS A 625 -20.22 -25.47 -18.78
N GLN A 626 -19.79 -24.51 -19.60
CA GLN A 626 -18.46 -24.49 -20.21
C GLN A 626 -17.37 -24.31 -19.14
N ALA A 627 -17.54 -23.35 -18.23
CA ALA A 627 -16.61 -23.12 -17.14
C ALA A 627 -16.45 -24.37 -16.26
N GLN A 628 -17.55 -25.03 -15.88
CA GLN A 628 -17.55 -26.29 -15.13
C GLN A 628 -16.74 -27.37 -15.83
N SER A 629 -17.06 -27.64 -17.10
CA SER A 629 -16.40 -28.70 -17.89
C SER A 629 -14.89 -28.45 -18.04
N ARG A 630 -14.50 -27.20 -18.30
CA ARG A 630 -13.09 -26.79 -18.42
C ARG A 630 -12.36 -26.93 -17.08
N ALA A 631 -12.96 -26.45 -15.99
CA ALA A 631 -12.39 -26.54 -14.64
C ALA A 631 -12.24 -28.00 -14.17
N GLU A 632 -13.22 -28.88 -14.49
CA GLU A 632 -13.08 -30.32 -14.26
C GLU A 632 -11.89 -30.92 -15.03
N GLY A 633 -11.66 -30.45 -16.27
CA GLY A 633 -10.50 -30.85 -17.07
C GLY A 633 -9.18 -30.50 -16.39
N VAL A 634 -9.10 -29.35 -15.75
CA VAL A 634 -7.93 -28.91 -14.96
C VAL A 634 -7.71 -29.82 -13.76
N MET A 635 -8.75 -30.07 -12.97
CA MET A 635 -8.67 -30.92 -11.77
C MET A 635 -8.34 -32.39 -12.09
N ARG A 636 -8.73 -32.90 -13.27
CA ARG A 636 -8.40 -34.28 -13.71
C ARG A 636 -6.95 -34.44 -14.15
N LYS A 637 -6.35 -33.45 -14.82
CA LYS A 637 -4.93 -33.46 -15.22
C LYS A 637 -3.98 -33.64 -14.06
N ARG A 638 -4.38 -33.17 -12.90
CA ARG A 638 -3.63 -33.32 -11.66
C ARG A 638 -3.54 -34.78 -11.18
N LYS A 639 -4.61 -35.57 -11.41
CA LYS A 639 -4.70 -36.96 -10.94
C LYS A 639 -3.96 -37.95 -11.85
N SER A 640 -3.53 -37.53 -13.05
CA SER A 640 -2.75 -38.30 -14.02
C SER A 640 -1.25 -37.98 -13.92
#